data_ae51c70ababe2d79c7f9e732edcbbc00
#
_entry.id   ae51c70ababe2d79c7f9e732edcbbc00
#
_cell.length_a   1.000
_cell.length_b   1.000
_cell.length_c   1.000
_cell.angle_alpha   90.00
_cell.angle_beta   90.00
_cell.angle_gamma   90.00
#
_symmetry.space_group_name_H-M   'P 1'
#
loop_
_entity.id
_entity.type
_entity.pdbx_description
1 polymer ?
#
loop_
_entity_poly.entity_id
_entity_poly.type
_entity_poly.pdbx_seq_one_letter_code
_entity_poly.pdbx_strand_id
1 'polypeptide(L)'
;MKKEFWLTCISACLLAACCEKESLPVTPTSSDLQFGHLAKTWDEGIPLGNATVGTLVWQRDSVLRFSLDRTDLWDLRPMDSIAGPNNRFAWVCEQVRKGDYLPVQKKFDHPYNALPAPSKIPGAALEFPLNIGKVSSVHLFLNNALCEVLWENGTKLKTFVHADEPVGWFVFENLPDTVSPEIIAPRYSNPDEVAGDNSHAGPALGRLGYKQGTIQKEAGTTTFHQEGWEGFSYDVVVRWQQKGGTLSGVWSLTSSLAADRADQETAEAMERGVEADYRSHMDFWKGYWAQSSVSLPDTLLQKQYDNEMYKFGSAACEDSYPISLQAVWTADNGMLPPWKGDYHHDLNTQLSYWPAYTGNHLQEGMGYLNTLWEQRDVYKKYTREYFGTDGMNVPGVCTLTGEPMGGWVQYSMSPTVSAWLGQHFYLHWKYSADRIFLKERAYPFLKDVATYLEQISTVDADGVRRLPLSSSPEIFDNSINAWFKDMTNYDLSLMHFAFNAASELASELELADEAAHWKAIGAQLPDLNLDEDGALTFAKGFPYDQSHRHFSHAMSIHPLGLVDWSQGEKSQEIIKATLKKLQDFGPDYWCGYSYSWFGNMKARAFDGEGAADALRTFAECFCLPNTFHANGDQTKSGKSKFTYRPFTLEGNFAFAAGIQEMLLQSHTGVIRVFPAVPVAWQDVSFDKLRAMGAFLVSAEKVAGQVRQVRILPEQGGTLRLAIPEGCKVASVTGNKGDKLEKEGVLILETEKDKTVTVQYN
;
A
#
# COMPACT_ATOMS: atom_id res chain seq x y z
N MET A 1 -48.30 -43.41 68.83
CA MET A 1 -47.94 -43.58 67.46
C MET A 1 -47.10 -42.34 67.04
N LYS A 2 -45.81 -42.43 67.17
CA LYS A 2 -44.88 -41.36 66.86
C LYS A 2 -44.14 -41.74 65.56
N LYS A 3 -44.19 -40.90 64.52
CA LYS A 3 -43.38 -41.01 63.32
C LYS A 3 -42.15 -40.14 63.52
N GLU A 4 -40.97 -40.73 63.46
CA GLU A 4 -39.70 -40.05 63.44
C GLU A 4 -39.37 -39.67 61.96
N PHE A 5 -39.02 -38.40 61.79
CA PHE A 5 -38.54 -37.87 60.53
C PHE A 5 -36.99 -37.82 60.54
N TRP A 6 -36.34 -38.57 59.69
CA TRP A 6 -34.90 -38.45 59.44
C TRP A 6 -34.64 -37.36 58.37
N LEU A 7 -33.97 -36.30 58.78
CA LEU A 7 -33.41 -35.28 57.84
C LEU A 7 -32.02 -35.73 57.41
N THR A 8 -31.89 -36.07 56.15
CA THR A 8 -30.57 -36.30 55.51
C THR A 8 -30.08 -34.97 54.92
N CYS A 9 -29.04 -34.35 55.51
CA CYS A 9 -28.34 -33.24 54.96
C CYS A 9 -27.44 -33.72 53.77
N ILE A 10 -27.81 -33.41 52.53
CA ILE A 10 -26.92 -33.51 51.36
C ILE A 10 -26.19 -32.23 51.31
N SER A 11 -24.88 -32.23 51.63
CA SER A 11 -23.95 -31.13 51.43
C SER A 11 -23.54 -31.14 49.97
N ALA A 12 -24.17 -30.30 49.16
CA ALA A 12 -23.76 -30.06 47.79
C ALA A 12 -22.53 -29.11 47.79
N CYS A 13 -21.33 -29.65 47.67
CA CYS A 13 -20.15 -28.88 47.33
C CYS A 13 -20.31 -28.38 45.88
N LEU A 14 -20.75 -27.16 45.73
CA LEU A 14 -20.60 -26.40 44.47
C LEU A 14 -19.11 -26.09 44.32
N LEU A 15 -18.41 -26.92 43.56
CA LEU A 15 -17.15 -26.54 42.91
C LEU A 15 -17.48 -25.46 41.86
N ALA A 16 -17.44 -24.20 42.26
CA ALA A 16 -17.30 -23.11 41.33
C ALA A 16 -15.91 -23.23 40.71
N ALA A 17 -15.82 -23.89 39.56
CA ALA A 17 -14.68 -23.70 38.68
C ALA A 17 -14.71 -22.24 38.29
N CYS A 18 -13.87 -21.41 38.92
CA CYS A 18 -13.46 -20.14 38.36
C CYS A 18 -12.72 -20.46 37.05
N CYS A 19 -13.42 -20.52 35.92
CA CYS A 19 -12.82 -20.23 34.67
C CYS A 19 -12.39 -18.77 34.81
N GLU A 20 -11.12 -18.52 35.08
CA GLU A 20 -10.51 -17.21 34.83
C GLU A 20 -10.80 -16.90 33.36
N LYS A 21 -11.62 -15.89 33.15
CA LYS A 21 -11.91 -15.41 31.80
C LYS A 21 -10.58 -14.91 31.26
N GLU A 22 -10.04 -15.58 30.24
CA GLU A 22 -8.80 -15.16 29.60
C GLU A 22 -8.92 -13.68 29.24
N SER A 23 -8.00 -12.86 29.73
CA SER A 23 -7.92 -11.46 29.34
C SER A 23 -7.47 -11.41 27.88
N LEU A 24 -8.16 -10.63 27.02
CA LEU A 24 -7.87 -10.47 25.62
C LEU A 24 -7.88 -11.81 24.82
N PRO A 25 -9.06 -12.41 24.59
CA PRO A 25 -9.18 -13.66 23.84
C PRO A 25 -8.74 -13.50 22.39
N VAL A 26 -8.13 -14.54 21.81
CA VAL A 26 -7.59 -14.56 20.46
C VAL A 26 -8.21 -15.67 19.61
N THR A 27 -8.22 -15.49 18.30
CA THR A 27 -8.71 -16.45 17.29
C THR A 27 -7.59 -16.78 16.31
N PRO A 28 -6.87 -17.89 16.48
CA PRO A 28 -5.78 -18.29 15.59
C PRO A 28 -6.26 -18.59 14.17
N THR A 29 -5.38 -18.33 13.19
CA THR A 29 -5.55 -18.71 11.78
C THR A 29 -4.32 -19.48 11.29
N SER A 30 -4.43 -20.16 10.15
CA SER A 30 -3.30 -20.82 9.50
C SER A 30 -2.29 -19.83 8.90
N SER A 31 -2.69 -18.58 8.71
CA SER A 31 -1.86 -17.51 8.12
C SER A 31 -1.12 -16.68 9.15
N ASP A 32 -1.36 -16.88 10.44
CA ASP A 32 -0.67 -16.18 11.53
C ASP A 32 0.85 -16.31 11.44
N LEU A 33 1.57 -15.28 11.91
CA LEU A 33 3.02 -15.35 12.06
C LEU A 33 3.39 -15.98 13.40
N GLN A 34 4.23 -17.01 13.36
CA GLN A 34 4.69 -17.71 14.56
C GLN A 34 6.20 -17.94 14.52
N PHE A 35 6.87 -17.58 15.61
CA PHE A 35 8.32 -17.73 15.76
C PHE A 35 8.67 -18.29 17.13
N GLY A 36 9.82 -18.99 17.22
CA GLY A 36 10.36 -19.48 18.50
C GLY A 36 11.20 -18.43 19.25
N HIS A 37 11.35 -17.24 18.72
CA HIS A 37 12.14 -16.14 19.30
C HIS A 37 11.70 -14.79 18.74
N LEU A 38 12.03 -13.71 19.43
CA LEU A 38 11.91 -12.35 18.90
C LEU A 38 12.94 -12.10 17.80
N ALA A 39 12.57 -11.30 16.81
CA ALA A 39 13.50 -10.79 15.81
C ALA A 39 14.66 -10.02 16.47
N LYS A 40 15.83 -10.04 15.84
CA LYS A 40 17.04 -9.36 16.34
C LYS A 40 17.34 -8.05 15.62
N THR A 41 16.60 -7.76 14.56
CA THR A 41 16.68 -6.53 13.80
C THR A 41 15.29 -5.91 13.69
N TRP A 42 15.24 -4.59 13.66
CA TRP A 42 13.98 -3.83 13.65
C TRP A 42 13.11 -4.19 12.44
N ASP A 43 13.70 -4.37 11.27
CA ASP A 43 13.01 -4.65 10.01
C ASP A 43 12.36 -6.06 9.94
N GLU A 44 12.71 -6.96 10.87
CA GLU A 44 12.05 -8.26 11.05
C GLU A 44 11.07 -8.28 12.25
N GLY A 45 10.88 -7.15 12.93
CA GLY A 45 9.96 -7.03 14.06
C GLY A 45 8.50 -7.31 13.67
N ILE A 46 7.70 -7.74 14.64
CA ILE A 46 6.25 -7.93 14.44
C ILE A 46 5.58 -6.57 14.24
N PRO A 47 4.94 -6.33 13.07
CA PRO A 47 4.32 -5.05 12.78
C PRO A 47 2.92 -4.95 13.40
N LEU A 48 2.67 -3.88 14.16
CA LEU A 48 1.36 -3.49 14.66
C LEU A 48 1.11 -2.03 14.30
N GLY A 49 -0.11 -1.66 13.88
CA GLY A 49 -0.39 -0.30 13.46
C GLY A 49 -1.88 -0.03 13.21
N ASN A 50 -2.21 1.27 13.03
CA ASN A 50 -3.55 1.76 12.71
C ASN A 50 -3.55 2.91 11.71
N ALA A 51 -2.56 2.95 10.80
CA ALA A 51 -2.33 4.01 9.83
C ALA A 51 -1.87 5.36 10.41
N THR A 52 -2.10 5.63 11.69
CA THR A 52 -1.66 6.86 12.39
C THR A 52 -0.40 6.60 13.21
N VAL A 53 -0.43 5.59 14.07
CA VAL A 53 0.71 5.15 14.88
C VAL A 53 1.00 3.69 14.64
N GLY A 54 2.25 3.29 14.84
CA GLY A 54 2.65 1.90 14.71
C GLY A 54 3.83 1.54 15.58
N THR A 55 4.07 0.24 15.68
CA THR A 55 5.24 -0.30 16.38
C THR A 55 5.73 -1.57 15.73
N LEU A 56 7.04 -1.79 15.85
CA LEU A 56 7.70 -3.07 15.56
C LEU A 56 8.13 -3.70 16.87
N VAL A 57 7.66 -4.93 17.14
CA VAL A 57 8.00 -5.68 18.35
C VAL A 57 9.16 -6.64 18.06
N TRP A 58 10.30 -6.40 18.69
CA TRP A 58 11.55 -7.14 18.46
C TRP A 58 12.45 -7.11 19.70
N GLN A 59 13.69 -7.54 19.62
CA GLN A 59 14.65 -7.43 20.71
C GLN A 59 15.97 -6.79 20.25
N ARG A 60 16.51 -5.90 21.09
CA ARG A 60 17.87 -5.35 20.97
C ARG A 60 18.72 -5.90 22.11
N ASP A 61 19.82 -6.56 21.80
CA ASP A 61 20.74 -7.11 22.83
C ASP A 61 20.02 -7.89 23.95
N SER A 62 19.00 -8.69 23.58
CA SER A 62 18.14 -9.46 24.49
C SER A 62 17.12 -8.66 25.31
N VAL A 63 16.99 -7.35 25.07
CA VAL A 63 15.95 -6.51 25.67
C VAL A 63 14.74 -6.44 24.72
N LEU A 64 13.55 -6.72 25.24
CA LEU A 64 12.31 -6.53 24.46
C LEU A 64 12.16 -5.04 24.15
N ARG A 65 11.91 -4.75 22.86
CA ARG A 65 11.85 -3.39 22.33
C ARG A 65 10.66 -3.22 21.40
N PHE A 66 9.98 -2.10 21.54
CA PHE A 66 8.95 -1.60 20.64
C PHE A 66 9.51 -0.35 19.96
N SER A 67 9.69 -0.41 18.64
CA SER A 67 10.07 0.77 17.85
C SER A 67 8.81 1.54 17.49
N LEU A 68 8.62 2.72 18.09
CA LEU A 68 7.41 3.51 17.94
C LEU A 68 7.55 4.50 16.78
N ASP A 69 6.52 4.58 15.96
CA ASP A 69 6.45 5.50 14.83
C ASP A 69 5.05 6.12 14.68
N ARG A 70 5.01 7.26 13.97
CA ARG A 70 3.78 7.94 13.60
C ARG A 70 3.92 8.53 12.20
N THR A 71 2.84 8.49 11.44
CA THR A 71 2.84 8.86 10.02
C THR A 71 3.26 10.31 9.76
N ASP A 72 2.97 11.24 10.66
CA ASP A 72 3.24 12.68 10.55
C ASP A 72 4.52 13.18 11.28
N LEU A 73 5.40 12.28 11.67
CA LEU A 73 6.72 12.65 12.16
C LEU A 73 7.63 13.04 11.00
N TRP A 74 7.73 14.32 10.71
CA TRP A 74 8.50 14.85 9.59
C TRP A 74 9.30 16.10 9.95
N ASP A 75 10.52 16.17 9.43
CA ASP A 75 11.21 17.44 9.24
C ASP A 75 10.78 18.00 7.88
N LEU A 76 9.98 19.06 7.90
CA LEU A 76 9.38 19.66 6.70
C LEU A 76 10.15 20.87 6.19
N ARG A 77 11.44 21.05 6.58
CA ARG A 77 12.23 22.16 6.01
C ARG A 77 12.27 22.06 4.49
N PRO A 78 12.06 23.18 3.78
CA PRO A 78 11.98 23.16 2.33
C PRO A 78 13.32 22.79 1.69
N MET A 79 13.23 22.21 0.49
CA MET A 79 14.40 21.97 -0.36
C MET A 79 14.74 23.23 -1.15
N ASP A 80 15.37 24.21 -0.51
CA ASP A 80 15.65 25.54 -1.10
C ASP A 80 16.45 25.47 -2.42
N SER A 81 17.27 24.44 -2.61
CA SER A 81 18.06 24.26 -3.83
C SER A 81 17.24 24.12 -5.10
N ILE A 82 16.00 23.61 -5.01
CA ILE A 82 15.11 23.44 -6.17
C ILE A 82 14.24 24.67 -6.44
N ALA A 83 14.27 25.68 -5.57
CA ALA A 83 13.59 26.96 -5.77
C ALA A 83 14.38 27.90 -6.71
N GLY A 84 13.75 29.01 -7.08
CA GLY A 84 14.39 30.09 -7.84
C GLY A 84 14.19 30.01 -9.36
N PRO A 85 14.84 30.92 -10.13
CA PRO A 85 14.52 31.15 -11.54
C PRO A 85 14.79 29.97 -12.47
N ASN A 86 15.73 29.08 -12.09
CA ASN A 86 16.04 27.86 -12.83
C ASN A 86 15.18 26.66 -12.39
N ASN A 87 14.20 26.87 -11.51
CA ASN A 87 13.23 25.86 -11.18
C ASN A 87 12.10 25.86 -12.22
N ARG A 88 12.42 25.43 -13.46
CA ARG A 88 11.50 25.39 -14.60
C ARG A 88 11.81 24.18 -15.47
N PHE A 89 10.78 23.48 -15.90
CA PHE A 89 10.91 22.37 -16.85
C PHE A 89 11.54 22.84 -18.18
N ALA A 90 11.19 24.05 -18.64
CA ALA A 90 11.80 24.65 -19.84
C ALA A 90 13.32 24.81 -19.71
N TRP A 91 13.83 25.12 -18.49
CA TRP A 91 15.29 25.18 -18.27
C TRP A 91 15.92 23.77 -18.33
N VAL A 92 15.27 22.74 -17.77
CA VAL A 92 15.72 21.35 -17.89
C VAL A 92 15.78 20.94 -19.36
N CYS A 93 14.73 21.23 -20.13
CA CYS A 93 14.69 21.00 -21.59
C CYS A 93 15.84 21.70 -22.31
N GLU A 94 16.20 22.90 -21.93
CA GLU A 94 17.32 23.66 -22.49
C GLU A 94 18.67 23.00 -22.19
N GLN A 95 18.90 22.56 -20.93
CA GLN A 95 20.15 21.88 -20.57
C GLN A 95 20.32 20.56 -21.34
N VAL A 96 19.24 19.76 -21.43
CA VAL A 96 19.25 18.51 -22.19
C VAL A 96 19.56 18.77 -23.67
N ARG A 97 18.95 19.81 -24.30
CA ARG A 97 19.25 20.17 -25.69
C ARG A 97 20.69 20.63 -25.90
N LYS A 98 21.30 21.29 -24.92
CA LYS A 98 22.72 21.70 -24.95
C LYS A 98 23.68 20.53 -24.73
N GLY A 99 23.21 19.38 -24.28
CA GLY A 99 24.06 18.26 -23.89
C GLY A 99 24.75 18.47 -22.53
N ASP A 100 24.29 19.41 -21.69
CA ASP A 100 24.87 19.76 -20.38
C ASP A 100 23.90 19.42 -19.27
N TYR A 101 23.98 18.21 -18.74
CA TYR A 101 23.06 17.72 -17.72
C TYR A 101 23.55 17.90 -16.26
N LEU A 102 24.84 18.14 -16.07
CA LEU A 102 25.42 18.32 -14.73
C LEU A 102 24.75 19.45 -13.91
N PRO A 103 24.36 20.60 -14.48
CA PRO A 103 23.63 21.64 -13.73
C PRO A 103 22.28 21.14 -13.20
N VAL A 104 21.60 20.25 -13.94
CA VAL A 104 20.31 19.66 -13.51
C VAL A 104 20.54 18.74 -12.30
N GLN A 105 21.52 17.84 -12.38
CA GLN A 105 21.90 16.97 -11.27
C GLN A 105 22.29 17.75 -10.03
N LYS A 106 23.12 18.81 -10.17
CA LYS A 106 23.53 19.66 -9.05
C LYS A 106 22.37 20.38 -8.39
N LYS A 107 21.33 20.70 -9.15
CA LYS A 107 20.16 21.41 -8.62
C LYS A 107 19.18 20.49 -7.88
N PHE A 108 18.88 19.33 -8.42
CA PHE A 108 17.79 18.47 -7.96
C PHE A 108 18.25 17.22 -7.20
N ASP A 109 19.27 16.52 -7.73
CA ASP A 109 19.69 15.23 -7.21
C ASP A 109 20.74 15.35 -6.09
N HIS A 110 21.81 16.13 -6.30
CA HIS A 110 22.85 16.26 -5.27
C HIS A 110 22.32 16.75 -3.93
N PRO A 111 21.44 17.78 -3.84
CA PRO A 111 20.86 18.22 -2.57
C PRO A 111 19.96 17.15 -1.92
N TYR A 112 19.17 16.42 -2.70
CA TYR A 112 18.36 15.33 -2.18
C TYR A 112 19.21 14.27 -1.47
N ASN A 113 20.34 13.88 -2.07
CA ASN A 113 21.25 12.91 -1.48
C ASN A 113 22.11 13.47 -0.34
N ALA A 114 22.50 14.75 -0.43
CA ALA A 114 23.44 15.36 0.51
C ALA A 114 22.79 15.86 1.79
N LEU A 115 21.55 16.37 1.74
CA LEU A 115 20.87 16.97 2.87
C LEU A 115 20.07 15.91 3.66
N PRO A 116 20.02 15.98 5.01
CA PRO A 116 19.25 15.05 5.80
C PRO A 116 17.73 15.28 5.71
N ALA A 117 17.30 16.50 5.38
CA ALA A 117 15.89 16.91 5.33
C ALA A 117 15.58 17.66 4.03
N PRO A 118 14.29 17.78 3.63
CA PRO A 118 13.12 17.23 4.31
C PRO A 118 13.14 15.69 4.38
N SER A 119 12.55 15.12 5.44
CA SER A 119 12.56 13.66 5.67
C SER A 119 11.52 13.27 6.72
N LYS A 120 10.95 12.08 6.61
CA LYS A 120 10.32 11.41 7.73
C LYS A 120 11.37 11.14 8.82
N ILE A 121 10.98 11.24 10.09
CA ILE A 121 11.86 10.97 11.24
C ILE A 121 11.26 9.85 12.10
N PRO A 122 12.08 8.99 12.73
CA PRO A 122 11.59 7.97 13.65
C PRO A 122 11.11 8.62 14.96
N GLY A 123 10.16 7.96 15.64
CA GLY A 123 9.69 8.36 16.97
C GLY A 123 10.72 8.06 18.06
N ALA A 124 10.38 7.13 18.95
CA ALA A 124 11.26 6.63 20.00
C ALA A 124 11.12 5.11 20.10
N ALA A 125 11.81 4.49 21.03
CA ALA A 125 11.54 3.12 21.38
C ALA A 125 11.10 2.99 22.83
N LEU A 126 10.32 1.93 23.10
CA LEU A 126 9.94 1.51 24.44
C LEU A 126 10.63 0.20 24.74
N GLU A 127 11.44 0.17 25.81
CA GLU A 127 12.15 -1.03 26.26
C GLU A 127 11.63 -1.52 27.61
N PHE A 128 11.67 -2.85 27.76
CA PHE A 128 11.26 -3.51 29.00
C PHE A 128 12.48 -4.26 29.55
N PRO A 129 13.06 -3.80 30.67
CA PRO A 129 14.22 -4.45 31.29
C PRO A 129 13.80 -5.71 32.03
N LEU A 130 13.55 -6.78 31.28
CA LEU A 130 13.10 -8.08 31.79
C LEU A 130 14.29 -8.99 32.06
N ASN A 131 14.32 -9.61 33.24
CA ASN A 131 15.29 -10.66 33.57
C ASN A 131 14.57 -11.98 33.82
N ILE A 132 13.90 -12.48 32.77
CA ILE A 132 12.95 -13.61 32.88
C ILE A 132 13.28 -14.81 31.98
N GLY A 133 14.50 -14.83 31.42
CA GLY A 133 14.96 -15.94 30.59
C GLY A 133 14.59 -15.80 29.12
N LYS A 134 14.47 -16.92 28.44
CA LYS A 134 14.31 -16.98 26.97
C LYS A 134 12.85 -16.90 26.56
N VAL A 135 12.62 -16.29 25.41
CA VAL A 135 11.35 -16.36 24.69
C VAL A 135 11.16 -17.78 24.14
N SER A 136 10.02 -18.36 24.34
CA SER A 136 9.60 -19.68 23.82
C SER A 136 8.71 -19.58 22.59
N SER A 137 7.91 -18.53 22.46
CA SER A 137 7.12 -18.26 21.26
C SER A 137 6.78 -16.78 21.09
N VAL A 138 6.62 -16.36 19.82
CA VAL A 138 6.08 -15.08 19.40
C VAL A 138 4.98 -15.37 18.39
N HIS A 139 3.79 -14.83 18.57
CA HIS A 139 2.65 -15.08 17.73
C HIS A 139 1.93 -13.77 17.38
N LEU A 140 1.79 -13.46 16.09
CA LEU A 140 0.90 -12.43 15.60
C LEU A 140 -0.40 -13.09 15.16
N PHE A 141 -1.48 -12.83 15.87
CA PHE A 141 -2.84 -13.25 15.51
C PHE A 141 -3.45 -12.24 14.54
N LEU A 142 -3.53 -12.59 13.26
CA LEU A 142 -3.99 -11.67 12.22
C LEU A 142 -5.43 -11.21 12.44
N ASN A 143 -6.33 -12.12 12.80
CA ASN A 143 -7.73 -11.78 13.07
C ASN A 143 -7.92 -10.79 14.23
N ASN A 144 -6.95 -10.72 15.11
CA ASN A 144 -6.99 -9.92 16.32
C ASN A 144 -6.04 -8.71 16.26
N ALA A 145 -5.19 -8.62 15.24
CA ALA A 145 -4.09 -7.64 15.16
C ALA A 145 -3.33 -7.51 16.50
N LEU A 146 -3.05 -8.66 17.12
CA LEU A 146 -2.45 -8.77 18.45
C LEU A 146 -1.20 -9.64 18.41
N CYS A 147 -0.12 -9.16 19.01
CA CYS A 147 1.10 -9.92 19.23
C CYS A 147 1.12 -10.51 20.65
N GLU A 148 1.37 -11.81 20.76
CA GLU A 148 1.65 -12.50 22.03
C GLU A 148 3.11 -12.95 22.05
N VAL A 149 3.78 -12.72 23.17
CA VAL A 149 5.12 -13.24 23.44
C VAL A 149 5.07 -14.07 24.72
N LEU A 150 5.57 -15.31 24.66
CA LEU A 150 5.61 -16.22 25.77
C LEU A 150 7.07 -16.56 26.12
N TRP A 151 7.42 -16.49 27.41
CA TRP A 151 8.72 -16.88 27.93
C TRP A 151 8.69 -18.28 28.58
N GLU A 152 9.85 -18.95 28.64
CA GLU A 152 9.98 -20.29 29.23
C GLU A 152 9.55 -20.35 30.71
N ASN A 153 9.64 -19.25 31.44
CA ASN A 153 9.21 -19.17 32.85
C ASN A 153 7.70 -18.98 33.02
N GLY A 154 6.92 -18.91 31.92
CA GLY A 154 5.47 -18.74 31.93
C GLY A 154 5.02 -17.27 31.95
N THR A 155 5.93 -16.30 31.90
CA THR A 155 5.58 -14.89 31.66
C THR A 155 5.00 -14.74 30.26
N LYS A 156 3.91 -13.99 30.13
CA LYS A 156 3.23 -13.73 28.86
C LYS A 156 3.05 -12.24 28.66
N LEU A 157 3.31 -11.76 27.44
CA LEU A 157 2.95 -10.42 26.97
C LEU A 157 1.85 -10.56 25.91
N LYS A 158 0.81 -9.72 26.01
CA LYS A 158 -0.11 -9.41 24.91
C LYS A 158 -0.03 -7.92 24.60
N THR A 159 0.12 -7.57 23.31
CA THR A 159 0.25 -6.18 22.87
C THR A 159 -0.47 -5.97 21.54
N PHE A 160 -1.13 -4.83 21.40
CA PHE A 160 -1.82 -4.40 20.18
C PHE A 160 -1.78 -2.87 20.05
N VAL A 161 -1.87 -2.35 18.83
CA VAL A 161 -2.17 -0.95 18.55
C VAL A 161 -3.67 -0.85 18.36
N HIS A 162 -4.35 0.03 19.10
CA HIS A 162 -5.80 0.19 18.98
C HIS A 162 -6.19 0.62 17.57
N ALA A 163 -7.24 0.03 17.01
CA ALA A 163 -7.57 0.24 15.59
C ALA A 163 -7.96 1.68 15.26
N ASP A 164 -8.68 2.36 16.16
CA ASP A 164 -9.25 3.69 15.92
C ASP A 164 -8.60 4.80 16.75
N GLU A 165 -7.87 4.45 17.82
CA GLU A 165 -7.26 5.42 18.73
C GLU A 165 -5.72 5.40 18.58
N PRO A 166 -5.02 6.56 18.67
CA PRO A 166 -3.57 6.61 18.48
C PRO A 166 -2.79 6.12 19.70
N VAL A 167 -3.13 4.92 20.18
CA VAL A 167 -2.54 4.30 21.37
C VAL A 167 -2.17 2.84 21.13
N GLY A 168 -1.11 2.37 21.81
CA GLY A 168 -0.74 0.97 21.83
C GLY A 168 -0.74 0.42 23.25
N TRP A 169 -1.36 -0.73 23.46
CA TRP A 169 -1.45 -1.42 24.73
C TRP A 169 -0.41 -2.51 24.88
N PHE A 170 0.08 -2.72 26.12
CA PHE A 170 0.84 -3.89 26.54
C PHE A 170 0.34 -4.41 27.87
N VAL A 171 0.19 -5.74 27.96
CA VAL A 171 -0.22 -6.44 29.18
C VAL A 171 0.72 -7.61 29.41
N PHE A 172 1.48 -7.56 30.49
CA PHE A 172 2.27 -8.70 30.95
C PHE A 172 1.50 -9.44 32.06
N GLU A 173 1.55 -10.75 31.99
CA GLU A 173 1.04 -11.66 33.01
C GLU A 173 2.18 -12.52 33.57
N ASN A 174 2.09 -12.90 34.84
CA ASN A 174 3.05 -13.75 35.54
C ASN A 174 4.48 -13.18 35.59
N LEU A 175 4.62 -11.84 35.68
CA LEU A 175 5.92 -11.23 35.94
C LEU A 175 6.41 -11.58 37.35
N PRO A 176 7.65 -12.07 37.51
CA PRO A 176 8.22 -12.37 38.81
C PRO A 176 8.58 -11.10 39.60
N ASP A 177 8.96 -10.05 38.92
CA ASP A 177 9.49 -8.80 39.52
C ASP A 177 8.70 -7.57 39.05
N THR A 178 8.92 -6.44 39.73
CA THR A 178 8.41 -5.16 39.30
C THR A 178 9.21 -4.64 38.11
N VAL A 179 8.51 -4.26 37.04
CA VAL A 179 9.09 -3.75 35.78
C VAL A 179 8.59 -2.36 35.51
N SER A 180 9.51 -1.46 35.16
CA SER A 180 9.17 -0.11 34.69
C SER A 180 9.57 -0.01 33.22
N PRO A 181 8.63 0.29 32.31
CA PRO A 181 8.95 0.56 30.91
C PRO A 181 9.87 1.78 30.77
N GLU A 182 10.81 1.73 29.84
CA GLU A 182 11.77 2.81 29.59
C GLU A 182 11.60 3.35 28.17
N ILE A 183 11.46 4.67 28.02
CA ILE A 183 11.53 5.34 26.71
C ILE A 183 12.99 5.54 26.35
N ILE A 184 13.38 5.02 25.19
CA ILE A 184 14.69 5.20 24.59
C ILE A 184 14.57 6.24 23.47
N ALA A 185 15.03 7.44 23.75
CA ALA A 185 14.99 8.56 22.81
C ALA A 185 15.92 8.31 21.61
N PRO A 186 15.55 8.74 20.39
CA PRO A 186 16.47 8.82 19.26
C PRO A 186 17.66 9.71 19.60
N ARG A 187 18.84 9.39 19.08
CA ARG A 187 20.07 10.17 19.34
C ARG A 187 20.31 11.16 18.24
N TYR A 188 20.12 12.44 18.55
CA TYR A 188 20.39 13.56 17.64
C TYR A 188 21.77 14.19 17.80
N SER A 189 22.59 13.69 18.72
CA SER A 189 23.89 14.27 19.07
C SER A 189 25.07 13.80 18.25
N ASN A 190 24.89 12.73 17.46
CA ASN A 190 25.96 12.13 16.66
C ASN A 190 25.69 12.23 15.14
N PRO A 191 26.28 13.24 14.44
CA PRO A 191 26.07 13.40 13.00
C PRO A 191 26.84 12.36 12.15
N ASP A 192 27.82 11.66 12.71
CA ASP A 192 28.69 10.70 12.04
C ASP A 192 28.31 9.24 12.38
N GLU A 193 27.15 9.01 12.99
CA GLU A 193 26.65 7.67 13.27
C GLU A 193 26.47 6.87 11.97
N VAL A 194 26.80 5.60 12.00
CA VAL A 194 26.59 4.67 10.89
C VAL A 194 25.67 3.55 11.35
N ALA A 195 24.86 3.04 10.43
CA ALA A 195 24.01 1.89 10.71
C ALA A 195 24.88 0.69 11.11
N GLY A 196 24.56 0.09 12.25
CA GLY A 196 25.24 -1.11 12.73
C GLY A 196 24.70 -2.42 12.12
N ASP A 197 23.71 -2.30 11.25
CA ASP A 197 23.05 -3.41 10.55
C ASP A 197 23.36 -3.37 9.04
N ASN A 198 22.99 -4.41 8.31
CA ASN A 198 23.17 -4.51 6.86
C ASN A 198 22.04 -3.87 6.06
N SER A 199 21.15 -3.08 6.71
CA SER A 199 20.07 -2.39 6.02
C SER A 199 20.59 -1.20 5.24
N HIS A 200 19.98 -0.93 4.10
CA HIS A 200 20.17 0.34 3.42
C HIS A 200 19.51 1.45 4.27
N ALA A 201 20.26 2.49 4.61
CA ALA A 201 19.81 3.52 5.52
C ALA A 201 19.99 4.92 4.90
N GLY A 202 19.20 5.87 5.38
CA GLY A 202 19.42 7.29 5.14
C GLY A 202 20.60 7.85 5.95
N PRO A 203 20.80 9.17 5.98
CA PRO A 203 21.81 9.83 6.81
C PRO A 203 21.54 9.64 8.31
N ALA A 204 22.58 9.80 9.13
CA ALA A 204 22.45 9.79 10.58
C ALA A 204 21.48 10.86 11.09
N LEU A 205 20.66 10.55 12.11
CA LEU A 205 19.72 11.47 12.75
C LEU A 205 20.40 12.75 13.25
N GLY A 206 21.62 12.64 13.76
CA GLY A 206 22.40 13.80 14.25
C GLY A 206 22.64 14.87 13.20
N ARG A 207 22.55 14.55 11.91
CA ARG A 207 22.71 15.53 10.82
C ARG A 207 21.53 16.49 10.67
N LEU A 208 20.37 16.20 11.30
CA LEU A 208 19.25 17.15 11.39
C LEU A 208 19.59 18.39 12.22
N GLY A 209 20.57 18.25 13.12
CA GLY A 209 21.05 19.35 13.97
C GLY A 209 20.11 19.67 15.13
N TYR A 210 19.23 18.77 15.52
CA TYR A 210 18.33 18.96 16.65
C TYR A 210 19.09 18.92 17.98
N LYS A 211 18.61 19.68 18.95
CA LYS A 211 18.99 19.46 20.34
C LYS A 211 18.34 18.17 20.83
N GLN A 212 19.07 17.42 21.65
CA GLN A 212 18.52 16.20 22.24
C GLN A 212 17.31 16.54 23.12
N GLY A 213 16.22 15.83 22.92
CA GLY A 213 14.98 15.96 23.67
C GLY A 213 15.12 15.52 25.13
N THR A 214 14.11 15.79 25.92
CA THR A 214 14.10 15.57 27.37
C THR A 214 13.15 14.45 27.76
N ILE A 215 13.57 13.64 28.74
CA ILE A 215 12.74 12.59 29.34
C ILE A 215 12.38 13.04 30.78
N GLN A 216 11.09 13.00 31.07
CA GLN A 216 10.52 13.22 32.40
C GLN A 216 9.93 11.91 32.91
N LYS A 217 10.26 11.56 34.17
CA LYS A 217 9.79 10.33 34.81
C LYS A 217 8.98 10.66 36.06
N GLU A 218 7.77 10.14 36.13
CA GLU A 218 6.87 10.21 37.26
C GLU A 218 6.43 8.82 37.66
N ALA A 219 5.76 8.68 38.80
CA ALA A 219 5.25 7.38 39.21
C ALA A 219 4.18 6.84 38.21
N GLY A 220 4.52 5.75 37.52
CA GLY A 220 3.62 5.15 36.55
C GLY A 220 3.49 5.90 35.21
N THR A 221 4.35 6.89 34.95
CA THR A 221 4.35 7.64 33.70
C THR A 221 5.76 8.07 33.31
N THR A 222 6.08 7.94 32.03
CA THR A 222 7.30 8.55 31.45
C THR A 222 6.90 9.31 30.20
N THR A 223 7.42 10.50 30.02
CA THR A 223 7.21 11.37 28.86
C THR A 223 8.55 11.72 28.22
N PHE A 224 8.64 11.64 26.91
CA PHE A 224 9.74 12.15 26.10
C PHE A 224 9.22 13.29 25.23
N HIS A 225 9.90 14.43 25.26
CA HIS A 225 9.60 15.58 24.40
C HIS A 225 10.80 15.90 23.51
N GLN A 226 10.56 16.06 22.21
CA GLN A 226 11.55 16.40 21.21
C GLN A 226 11.10 17.62 20.41
N GLU A 227 11.95 18.66 20.39
CA GLU A 227 11.80 19.80 19.47
C GLU A 227 12.54 19.51 18.16
N GLY A 228 11.98 19.93 17.04
CA GLY A 228 12.52 19.80 15.68
C GLY A 228 12.71 21.15 15.00
N TRP A 229 12.55 21.17 13.67
CA TRP A 229 12.74 22.36 12.85
C TRP A 229 11.52 23.30 12.93
N GLU A 230 11.77 24.61 13.09
CA GLU A 230 10.78 25.70 13.09
C GLU A 230 9.49 25.46 13.90
N GLY A 231 9.65 25.00 15.15
CA GLY A 231 8.53 24.80 16.06
C GLY A 231 7.80 23.46 15.88
N PHE A 232 8.26 22.60 14.99
CA PHE A 232 7.85 21.19 15.02
C PHE A 232 8.31 20.56 16.34
N SER A 233 7.44 19.78 16.95
CA SER A 233 7.76 18.96 18.12
C SER A 233 6.92 17.72 18.17
N TYR A 234 7.36 16.73 18.95
CA TYR A 234 6.55 15.56 19.23
C TYR A 234 6.76 15.07 20.66
N ASP A 235 5.73 14.39 21.16
CA ASP A 235 5.73 13.80 22.49
C ASP A 235 5.48 12.29 22.39
N VAL A 236 6.19 11.52 23.23
CA VAL A 236 5.94 10.11 23.47
C VAL A 236 5.62 9.95 24.94
N VAL A 237 4.47 9.36 25.24
CA VAL A 237 4.01 9.12 26.60
C VAL A 237 3.74 7.64 26.80
N VAL A 238 4.23 7.08 27.90
CA VAL A 238 3.88 5.75 28.37
C VAL A 238 3.31 5.85 29.78
N ARG A 239 2.14 5.25 30.01
CA ARG A 239 1.51 5.13 31.33
C ARG A 239 1.32 3.67 31.68
N TRP A 240 1.55 3.30 32.92
CA TRP A 240 1.40 1.91 33.36
C TRP A 240 1.03 1.78 34.83
N GLN A 241 0.51 0.62 35.17
CA GLN A 241 0.31 0.16 36.54
C GLN A 241 0.71 -1.30 36.65
N GLN A 242 1.24 -1.69 37.79
CA GLN A 242 1.52 -3.09 38.09
C GLN A 242 0.84 -3.49 39.38
N LYS A 243 0.09 -4.59 39.33
CA LYS A 243 -0.61 -5.20 40.48
C LYS A 243 -0.25 -6.68 40.53
N GLY A 244 0.49 -7.09 41.55
CA GLY A 244 1.05 -8.45 41.60
C GLY A 244 1.94 -8.72 40.39
N GLY A 245 1.74 -9.88 39.77
CA GLY A 245 2.46 -10.30 38.55
C GLY A 245 1.92 -9.73 37.26
N THR A 246 0.94 -8.81 37.26
CA THR A 246 0.35 -8.22 36.07
C THR A 246 0.79 -6.77 35.92
N LEU A 247 1.49 -6.46 34.83
CA LEU A 247 1.81 -5.10 34.39
C LEU A 247 0.92 -4.77 33.18
N SER A 248 0.13 -3.71 33.29
CA SER A 248 -0.69 -3.20 32.18
C SER A 248 -0.33 -1.75 31.92
N GLY A 249 -0.18 -1.38 30.65
CA GLY A 249 0.13 -0.01 30.28
C GLY A 249 -0.19 0.30 28.82
N VAL A 250 -0.13 1.58 28.54
CA VAL A 250 -0.45 2.16 27.25
C VAL A 250 0.62 3.18 26.87
N TRP A 251 0.91 3.26 25.57
CA TRP A 251 1.74 4.29 24.99
C TRP A 251 1.00 5.05 23.91
N SER A 252 1.37 6.31 23.72
CA SER A 252 0.96 7.13 22.60
C SER A 252 2.11 8.00 22.12
N LEU A 253 1.99 8.44 20.87
CA LEU A 253 2.96 9.28 20.20
C LEU A 253 2.20 10.32 19.36
N THR A 254 2.43 11.61 19.64
CA THR A 254 1.74 12.73 18.97
C THR A 254 2.72 13.77 18.48
N SER A 255 2.38 14.45 17.38
CA SER A 255 3.18 15.54 16.83
C SER A 255 2.44 16.88 16.90
N SER A 256 3.17 17.99 16.82
CA SER A 256 2.59 19.33 16.73
C SER A 256 1.81 19.60 15.44
N LEU A 257 1.85 18.68 14.46
CA LEU A 257 1.05 18.75 13.22
C LEU A 257 -0.36 18.23 13.42
N ALA A 258 -0.61 17.48 14.50
CA ALA A 258 -1.91 16.88 14.83
C ALA A 258 -2.59 17.62 15.99
N ALA A 259 -3.89 17.38 16.14
CA ALA A 259 -4.69 17.97 17.22
C ALA A 259 -4.67 17.11 18.50
N ASP A 260 -4.41 15.81 18.39
CA ASP A 260 -4.35 14.85 19.50
C ASP A 260 -3.11 15.06 20.38
N ARG A 261 -3.18 14.61 21.62
CA ARG A 261 -2.13 14.78 22.61
C ARG A 261 -1.84 13.46 23.33
N ALA A 262 -0.60 12.98 23.25
CA ALA A 262 -0.18 11.71 23.83
C ALA A 262 -0.48 11.57 25.32
N ASP A 263 -0.37 12.67 26.07
CA ASP A 263 -0.68 12.73 27.50
C ASP A 263 -2.18 12.47 27.75
N GLN A 264 -3.05 13.12 26.99
CA GLN A 264 -4.50 12.96 27.07
C GLN A 264 -4.92 11.56 26.59
N GLU A 265 -4.46 11.11 25.42
CA GLU A 265 -4.78 9.80 24.84
C GLU A 265 -4.44 8.64 25.79
N THR A 266 -3.24 8.70 26.40
CA THR A 266 -2.82 7.67 27.33
C THR A 266 -3.61 7.71 28.64
N ALA A 267 -4.00 8.89 29.14
CA ALA A 267 -4.81 9.02 30.34
C ALA A 267 -6.23 8.49 30.14
N GLU A 268 -6.86 8.84 29.04
CA GLU A 268 -8.20 8.39 28.67
C GLU A 268 -8.24 6.87 28.41
N ALA A 269 -7.24 6.32 27.71
CA ALA A 269 -7.12 4.88 27.52
C ALA A 269 -6.98 4.11 28.85
N MET A 270 -6.15 4.59 29.77
CA MET A 270 -6.02 3.99 31.10
C MET A 270 -7.32 4.05 31.91
N GLU A 271 -8.13 5.11 31.73
CA GLU A 271 -9.45 5.23 32.38
C GLU A 271 -10.46 4.27 31.77
N ARG A 272 -10.51 4.12 30.44
CA ARG A 272 -11.36 3.13 29.75
C ARG A 272 -11.00 1.70 30.11
N GLY A 273 -9.70 1.43 30.23
CA GLY A 273 -9.15 0.10 30.55
C GLY A 273 -9.01 -0.81 29.34
N VAL A 274 -8.02 -1.70 29.41
CA VAL A 274 -7.58 -2.55 28.29
C VAL A 274 -8.67 -3.45 27.71
N GLU A 275 -9.59 -3.99 28.56
CA GLU A 275 -10.67 -4.85 28.06
C GLU A 275 -11.72 -4.07 27.25
N ALA A 276 -11.96 -2.79 27.57
CA ALA A 276 -12.88 -1.95 26.83
C ALA A 276 -12.26 -1.59 25.47
N ASP A 277 -11.01 -1.12 25.47
CA ASP A 277 -10.27 -0.79 24.26
C ASP A 277 -10.05 -2.02 23.36
N TYR A 278 -9.75 -3.19 23.93
CA TYR A 278 -9.63 -4.42 23.14
C TYR A 278 -10.95 -4.84 22.49
N ARG A 279 -12.07 -4.57 23.11
CA ARG A 279 -13.39 -4.86 22.54
C ARG A 279 -13.68 -4.01 21.29
N SER A 280 -13.47 -2.69 21.35
CA SER A 280 -13.65 -1.81 20.20
C SER A 280 -12.63 -2.14 19.09
N HIS A 281 -11.40 -2.41 19.46
CA HIS A 281 -10.37 -2.89 18.52
C HIS A 281 -10.82 -4.16 17.77
N MET A 282 -11.41 -5.13 18.48
CA MET A 282 -11.93 -6.36 17.89
C MET A 282 -13.16 -6.14 17.01
N ASP A 283 -14.02 -5.17 17.35
CA ASP A 283 -15.18 -4.83 16.53
C ASP A 283 -14.73 -4.25 15.17
N PHE A 284 -13.69 -3.41 15.15
CA PHE A 284 -13.06 -2.92 13.92
C PHE A 284 -12.51 -4.08 13.06
N TRP A 285 -11.61 -4.92 13.62
CA TRP A 285 -10.98 -5.98 12.84
C TRP A 285 -11.97 -7.03 12.34
N LYS A 286 -13.01 -7.31 13.11
CA LYS A 286 -14.11 -8.16 12.65
C LYS A 286 -14.85 -7.55 11.46
N GLY A 287 -15.09 -6.23 11.48
CA GLY A 287 -15.66 -5.49 10.34
C GLY A 287 -14.75 -5.51 9.14
N TYR A 288 -13.45 -5.26 9.34
CA TYR A 288 -12.43 -5.25 8.30
C TYR A 288 -12.36 -6.61 7.55
N TRP A 289 -12.18 -7.72 8.28
CA TRP A 289 -12.12 -9.06 7.69
C TRP A 289 -13.44 -9.54 7.07
N ALA A 290 -14.57 -8.95 7.44
CA ALA A 290 -15.87 -9.26 6.85
C ALA A 290 -16.12 -8.57 5.50
N GLN A 291 -15.27 -7.63 5.09
CA GLN A 291 -15.42 -6.92 3.82
C GLN A 291 -15.16 -7.83 2.61
N SER A 292 -14.12 -8.66 2.67
CA SER A 292 -13.85 -9.68 1.66
C SER A 292 -12.96 -10.80 2.19
N SER A 293 -12.92 -11.92 1.46
CA SER A 293 -11.99 -13.01 1.78
C SER A 293 -11.66 -13.82 0.52
N VAL A 294 -10.49 -14.49 0.54
CA VAL A 294 -10.08 -15.45 -0.48
C VAL A 294 -9.70 -16.78 0.17
N SER A 295 -9.86 -17.87 -0.56
CA SER A 295 -9.43 -19.22 -0.15
C SER A 295 -8.67 -19.87 -1.31
N LEU A 296 -7.36 -20.00 -1.12
CA LEU A 296 -6.43 -20.55 -2.10
C LEU A 296 -5.95 -21.93 -1.66
N PRO A 297 -5.78 -22.89 -2.58
CA PRO A 297 -5.17 -24.18 -2.25
C PRO A 297 -3.65 -24.08 -2.01
N ASP A 298 -3.03 -22.99 -2.44
CA ASP A 298 -1.62 -22.68 -2.23
C ASP A 298 -1.42 -21.99 -0.88
N THR A 299 -0.93 -22.73 0.10
CA THR A 299 -0.79 -22.24 1.48
C THR A 299 0.23 -21.12 1.64
N LEU A 300 1.28 -21.05 0.79
CA LEU A 300 2.23 -19.95 0.80
C LEU A 300 1.59 -18.67 0.31
N LEU A 301 0.94 -18.72 -0.85
CA LEU A 301 0.25 -17.55 -1.42
C LEU A 301 -0.92 -17.10 -0.54
N GLN A 302 -1.66 -18.03 0.06
CA GLN A 302 -2.71 -17.71 1.04
C GLN A 302 -2.16 -16.96 2.25
N LYS A 303 -1.11 -17.52 2.87
CA LYS A 303 -0.48 -16.90 4.04
C LYS A 303 0.05 -15.51 3.72
N GLN A 304 0.73 -15.34 2.57
CA GLN A 304 1.25 -14.05 2.16
C GLN A 304 0.11 -13.07 1.92
N TYR A 305 -0.97 -13.46 1.20
CA TYR A 305 -2.13 -12.60 0.93
C TYR A 305 -2.79 -12.09 2.23
N ASP A 306 -3.05 -12.97 3.19
CA ASP A 306 -3.68 -12.59 4.45
C ASP A 306 -2.79 -11.62 5.25
N ASN A 307 -1.46 -11.83 5.23
CA ASN A 307 -0.51 -10.92 5.86
C ASN A 307 -0.44 -9.56 5.14
N GLU A 308 -0.62 -9.53 3.81
CA GLU A 308 -0.68 -8.25 3.08
C GLU A 308 -1.95 -7.48 3.41
N MET A 309 -3.09 -8.14 3.45
CA MET A 309 -4.36 -7.50 3.82
C MET A 309 -4.34 -7.04 5.29
N TYR A 310 -3.73 -7.81 6.19
CA TYR A 310 -3.47 -7.36 7.56
C TYR A 310 -2.64 -6.07 7.60
N LYS A 311 -1.51 -6.03 6.87
CA LYS A 311 -0.67 -4.82 6.80
C LYS A 311 -1.40 -3.65 6.16
N PHE A 312 -2.26 -3.90 5.16
CA PHE A 312 -3.07 -2.85 4.56
C PHE A 312 -4.04 -2.25 5.58
N GLY A 313 -4.79 -3.06 6.35
CA GLY A 313 -5.66 -2.59 7.42
C GLY A 313 -4.92 -1.91 8.59
N SER A 314 -3.62 -2.21 8.76
CA SER A 314 -2.77 -1.57 9.77
C SER A 314 -2.11 -0.27 9.29
N ALA A 315 -2.11 0.01 7.97
CA ALA A 315 -1.36 1.12 7.38
C ALA A 315 -2.20 2.09 6.55
N ALA A 316 -3.47 1.75 6.24
CA ALA A 316 -4.38 2.55 5.44
C ALA A 316 -5.67 2.87 6.21
N CYS A 317 -6.07 4.13 6.23
CA CYS A 317 -7.30 4.61 6.87
C CYS A 317 -7.80 5.86 6.13
N GLU A 318 -9.12 6.08 6.11
CA GLU A 318 -9.75 7.23 5.45
C GLU A 318 -9.24 8.58 5.98
N ASP A 319 -9.03 8.67 7.29
CA ASP A 319 -8.68 9.91 8.00
C ASP A 319 -7.19 10.06 8.29
N SER A 320 -6.34 9.19 7.71
CA SER A 320 -4.89 9.26 7.90
C SER A 320 -4.15 9.68 6.63
N TYR A 321 -2.89 10.10 6.80
CA TYR A 321 -1.99 10.30 5.68
C TYR A 321 -1.77 9.00 4.91
N PRO A 322 -1.42 9.07 3.61
CA PRO A 322 -1.20 7.88 2.79
C PRO A 322 -0.04 7.02 3.29
N ILE A 323 -0.02 5.78 2.83
CA ILE A 323 1.13 4.88 2.98
C ILE A 323 2.35 5.52 2.29
N SER A 324 3.34 5.93 3.08
CA SER A 324 4.69 6.29 2.60
C SER A 324 5.50 5.03 2.33
N LEU A 325 6.78 5.13 1.97
CA LEU A 325 7.63 3.96 1.68
C LEU A 325 7.59 2.89 2.78
N GLN A 326 7.58 3.29 4.07
CA GLN A 326 7.55 2.39 5.23
C GLN A 326 6.29 2.55 6.11
N ALA A 327 5.34 3.40 5.73
CA ALA A 327 4.15 3.74 6.53
C ALA A 327 4.49 4.15 7.97
N VAL A 328 3.93 3.43 8.95
CA VAL A 328 4.12 3.65 10.40
C VAL A 328 5.18 2.71 11.01
N TRP A 329 6.09 2.15 10.20
CA TRP A 329 7.12 1.20 10.60
C TRP A 329 8.49 1.65 10.09
N THR A 330 9.06 2.72 10.65
CA THR A 330 10.32 3.27 10.17
C THR A 330 11.55 2.70 10.90
N ALA A 331 12.74 3.07 10.42
CA ALA A 331 14.01 2.58 10.93
C ALA A 331 14.24 2.90 12.42
N ASP A 332 14.79 1.95 13.15
CA ASP A 332 15.23 2.12 14.55
C ASP A 332 16.69 1.69 14.72
N ASN A 333 17.57 2.34 13.98
CA ASN A 333 19.01 2.07 13.95
C ASN A 333 19.88 3.33 14.05
N GLY A 334 19.30 4.45 14.50
CA GLY A 334 20.01 5.74 14.61
C GLY A 334 20.09 6.54 13.32
N MET A 335 19.45 6.05 12.25
CA MET A 335 19.48 6.65 10.93
C MET A 335 18.10 7.19 10.54
N LEU A 336 18.06 8.11 9.59
CA LEU A 336 16.86 8.44 8.85
C LEU A 336 16.44 7.25 7.98
N PRO A 337 15.14 7.12 7.63
CA PRO A 337 14.69 6.04 6.78
C PRO A 337 15.33 6.10 5.39
N PRO A 338 15.43 4.94 4.69
CA PRO A 338 15.83 4.89 3.30
C PRO A 338 14.96 5.80 2.45
N TRP A 339 15.57 6.49 1.49
CA TRP A 339 14.88 7.46 0.61
C TRP A 339 14.02 8.48 1.38
N LYS A 340 14.49 8.88 2.58
CA LYS A 340 13.81 9.86 3.44
C LYS A 340 12.39 9.47 3.90
N GLY A 341 11.96 8.21 3.65
CA GLY A 341 10.61 7.75 3.93
C GLY A 341 9.52 8.54 3.20
N ASP A 342 9.84 9.02 2.01
CA ASP A 342 9.03 9.97 1.24
C ASP A 342 7.79 9.34 0.58
N TYR A 343 6.99 10.18 -0.09
CA TYR A 343 5.96 9.76 -1.02
C TYR A 343 6.57 9.67 -2.41
N HIS A 344 6.82 8.44 -2.84
CA HIS A 344 7.45 8.12 -4.11
C HIS A 344 6.37 7.74 -5.13
N HIS A 345 6.08 8.66 -6.06
CA HIS A 345 4.96 8.51 -7.02
C HIS A 345 5.42 7.99 -8.39
N ASP A 346 6.62 7.46 -8.52
CA ASP A 346 7.02 6.80 -9.77
C ASP A 346 6.48 5.35 -9.88
N LEU A 347 6.14 4.71 -8.75
CA LEU A 347 5.36 3.49 -8.62
C LEU A 347 4.89 3.21 -7.18
N ASN A 348 5.68 3.52 -6.15
CA ASN A 348 5.54 2.96 -4.80
C ASN A 348 4.18 3.27 -4.17
N THR A 349 3.81 4.54 -4.09
CA THR A 349 2.54 4.91 -3.45
C THR A 349 1.34 4.36 -4.22
N GLN A 350 1.39 4.36 -5.56
CA GLN A 350 0.32 3.83 -6.39
C GLN A 350 0.13 2.33 -6.20
N LEU A 351 1.22 1.54 -6.23
CA LEU A 351 1.17 0.10 -6.01
C LEU A 351 0.62 -0.25 -4.63
N SER A 352 0.92 0.58 -3.63
CA SER A 352 0.45 0.37 -2.26
C SER A 352 -1.08 0.42 -2.12
N TYR A 353 -1.77 1.08 -3.05
CA TYR A 353 -3.23 1.18 -3.02
C TYR A 353 -3.97 0.29 -4.02
N TRP A 354 -3.27 -0.47 -4.87
CA TRP A 354 -3.95 -1.38 -5.81
C TRP A 354 -4.92 -2.37 -5.17
N PRO A 355 -4.61 -3.00 -4.00
CA PRO A 355 -5.51 -3.99 -3.42
C PRO A 355 -6.81 -3.40 -2.84
N ALA A 356 -6.89 -2.08 -2.65
CA ALA A 356 -8.07 -1.43 -2.09
C ALA A 356 -9.32 -1.62 -2.93
N TYR A 357 -9.17 -1.66 -4.25
CA TYR A 357 -10.30 -1.67 -5.19
C TYR A 357 -10.97 -3.04 -5.26
N THR A 358 -10.30 -4.02 -5.86
CA THR A 358 -10.86 -5.39 -5.98
C THR A 358 -10.98 -6.07 -4.62
N GLY A 359 -10.11 -5.76 -3.66
CA GLY A 359 -10.17 -6.24 -2.27
C GLY A 359 -11.36 -5.73 -1.46
N ASN A 360 -12.18 -4.82 -2.00
CA ASN A 360 -13.35 -4.25 -1.33
C ASN A 360 -13.01 -3.40 -0.09
N HIS A 361 -11.86 -2.70 -0.10
CA HIS A 361 -11.37 -1.82 0.97
C HIS A 361 -11.31 -0.36 0.49
N LEU A 362 -12.41 0.11 -0.15
CA LEU A 362 -12.45 1.45 -0.72
C LEU A 362 -12.35 2.54 0.34
N GLN A 363 -12.89 2.30 1.53
CA GLN A 363 -12.85 3.26 2.64
C GLN A 363 -11.41 3.43 3.14
N GLU A 364 -10.69 2.35 3.36
CA GLU A 364 -9.28 2.40 3.77
C GLU A 364 -8.41 3.09 2.71
N GLY A 365 -8.76 2.94 1.43
CA GLY A 365 -8.10 3.62 0.31
C GLY A 365 -8.34 5.13 0.24
N MET A 366 -9.33 5.66 0.95
CA MET A 366 -9.70 7.09 0.88
C MET A 366 -8.64 8.04 1.42
N GLY A 367 -7.82 7.62 2.40
CA GLY A 367 -6.77 8.48 2.93
C GLY A 367 -5.82 9.00 1.86
N TYR A 368 -5.50 8.17 0.87
CA TYR A 368 -4.72 8.59 -0.29
C TYR A 368 -5.43 9.63 -1.16
N LEU A 369 -6.69 9.37 -1.50
CA LEU A 369 -7.49 10.28 -2.33
C LEU A 369 -7.79 11.60 -1.60
N ASN A 370 -8.06 11.55 -0.30
CA ASN A 370 -8.29 12.73 0.53
C ASN A 370 -7.05 13.61 0.58
N THR A 371 -5.88 13.05 0.84
CA THR A 371 -4.61 13.80 0.87
C THR A 371 -4.30 14.44 -0.48
N LEU A 372 -4.40 13.69 -1.59
CA LEU A 372 -4.21 14.25 -2.94
C LEU A 372 -5.20 15.37 -3.26
N TRP A 373 -6.43 15.25 -2.77
CA TRP A 373 -7.45 16.26 -2.97
C TRP A 373 -7.20 17.53 -2.15
N GLU A 374 -6.81 17.40 -0.91
CA GLU A 374 -6.54 18.53 0.01
C GLU A 374 -5.29 19.32 -0.40
N GLN A 375 -4.29 18.65 -0.95
CA GLN A 375 -3.03 19.27 -1.37
C GLN A 375 -3.06 19.88 -2.78
N ARG A 376 -4.21 19.93 -3.46
CA ARG A 376 -4.33 20.45 -4.84
C ARG A 376 -3.77 21.86 -5.03
N ASP A 377 -3.90 22.74 -4.04
CA ASP A 377 -3.38 24.11 -4.16
C ASP A 377 -1.85 24.13 -4.17
N VAL A 378 -1.20 23.25 -3.41
CA VAL A 378 0.25 23.02 -3.42
C VAL A 378 0.67 22.51 -4.80
N TYR A 379 -0.04 21.53 -5.33
CA TYR A 379 0.25 20.97 -6.66
C TYR A 379 0.02 21.97 -7.79
N LYS A 380 -1.05 22.78 -7.75
CA LYS A 380 -1.29 23.86 -8.72
C LYS A 380 -0.21 24.95 -8.65
N LYS A 381 0.26 25.28 -7.44
CA LYS A 381 1.42 26.18 -7.27
C LYS A 381 2.68 25.60 -7.90
N TYR A 382 3.01 24.34 -7.57
CA TYR A 382 4.13 23.62 -8.19
C TYR A 382 4.04 23.59 -9.72
N THR A 383 2.87 23.32 -10.27
CA THR A 383 2.61 23.27 -11.72
C THR A 383 2.90 24.61 -12.39
N ARG A 384 2.39 25.70 -11.82
CA ARG A 384 2.67 27.07 -12.33
C ARG A 384 4.15 27.42 -12.22
N GLU A 385 4.79 27.09 -11.11
CA GLU A 385 6.19 27.45 -10.86
C GLU A 385 7.16 26.64 -11.71
N TYR A 386 6.96 25.33 -11.80
CA TYR A 386 7.89 24.42 -12.50
C TYR A 386 7.56 24.30 -14.00
N PHE A 387 6.31 24.07 -14.36
CA PHE A 387 5.91 23.86 -15.76
C PHE A 387 5.44 25.15 -16.47
N GLY A 388 4.99 26.16 -15.74
CA GLY A 388 4.51 27.41 -16.30
C GLY A 388 3.12 27.31 -16.93
N THR A 389 2.28 26.39 -16.47
CA THR A 389 0.95 26.10 -17.00
C THR A 389 -0.11 26.18 -15.92
N ASP A 390 -1.38 26.27 -16.33
CA ASP A 390 -2.54 26.00 -15.48
C ASP A 390 -2.74 24.48 -15.31
N GLY A 391 -3.82 24.12 -14.62
CA GLY A 391 -4.11 22.73 -14.27
C GLY A 391 -3.23 22.22 -13.15
N MET A 392 -2.96 20.91 -13.12
CA MET A 392 -2.28 20.30 -11.98
C MET A 392 -1.38 19.13 -12.38
N ASN A 393 -0.11 19.22 -11.97
CA ASN A 393 0.78 18.07 -11.86
C ASN A 393 1.22 17.91 -10.42
N VAL A 394 1.61 16.70 -10.04
CA VAL A 394 2.08 16.35 -8.69
C VAL A 394 3.57 16.07 -8.76
N PRO A 395 4.39 16.48 -7.77
CA PRO A 395 5.79 16.05 -7.74
C PRO A 395 5.89 14.52 -7.60
N GLY A 396 6.76 13.89 -8.38
CA GLY A 396 7.00 12.45 -8.32
C GLY A 396 7.65 12.00 -7.01
N VAL A 397 8.33 12.92 -6.31
CA VAL A 397 8.86 12.73 -4.97
C VAL A 397 8.49 13.95 -4.12
N CYS A 398 7.70 13.73 -3.08
CA CYS A 398 7.20 14.83 -2.25
C CYS A 398 7.18 14.52 -0.76
N THR A 399 7.08 15.60 0.03
CA THR A 399 6.92 15.57 1.49
C THR A 399 5.49 15.19 1.89
N LEU A 400 5.28 15.04 3.20
CA LEU A 400 3.96 14.89 3.83
C LEU A 400 2.94 15.95 3.36
N THR A 401 3.39 17.16 3.06
CA THR A 401 2.55 18.29 2.65
C THR A 401 2.50 18.50 1.12
N GLY A 402 3.03 17.56 0.34
CA GLY A 402 2.98 17.62 -1.12
C GLY A 402 4.06 18.50 -1.78
N GLU A 403 4.95 19.11 -0.99
CA GLU A 403 6.04 19.94 -1.55
C GLU A 403 7.12 19.05 -2.19
N PRO A 404 7.72 19.47 -3.33
CA PRO A 404 8.72 18.68 -4.04
C PRO A 404 10.02 18.56 -3.25
N MET A 405 10.65 17.38 -3.30
CA MET A 405 11.91 17.08 -2.61
C MET A 405 13.12 17.02 -3.54
N GLY A 406 12.93 17.01 -4.86
CA GLY A 406 14.02 16.76 -5.81
C GLY A 406 14.32 15.28 -5.98
N GLY A 407 15.55 14.93 -6.32
CA GLY A 407 15.97 13.59 -6.71
C GLY A 407 16.20 13.46 -8.20
N TRP A 408 16.09 12.26 -8.75
CA TRP A 408 16.25 12.02 -10.19
C TRP A 408 15.10 12.65 -10.99
N VAL A 409 15.39 13.70 -11.71
CA VAL A 409 14.38 14.58 -12.33
C VAL A 409 13.44 13.84 -13.27
N GLN A 410 13.90 12.78 -13.95
CA GLN A 410 13.08 12.04 -14.90
C GLN A 410 11.86 11.36 -14.26
N TYR A 411 11.87 11.12 -12.95
CA TYR A 411 10.68 10.66 -12.22
C TYR A 411 10.24 11.61 -11.11
N SER A 412 11.19 12.21 -10.36
CA SER A 412 10.82 13.09 -9.23
C SER A 412 10.06 14.35 -9.68
N MET A 413 10.24 14.77 -10.91
CA MET A 413 9.59 15.90 -11.55
C MET A 413 8.95 15.48 -12.90
N SER A 414 8.48 14.23 -12.99
CA SER A 414 7.89 13.66 -14.21
C SER A 414 6.72 14.50 -14.74
N PRO A 415 6.65 14.75 -16.07
CA PRO A 415 5.58 15.55 -16.65
C PRO A 415 4.20 14.84 -16.66
N THR A 416 4.12 13.54 -16.44
CA THR A 416 2.86 12.79 -16.61
C THR A 416 2.39 12.03 -15.37
N VAL A 417 3.13 12.06 -14.27
CA VAL A 417 2.85 11.26 -13.07
C VAL A 417 1.46 11.54 -12.50
N SER A 418 0.95 12.77 -12.58
CA SER A 418 -0.39 13.12 -12.09
C SER A 418 -1.51 12.35 -12.80
N ALA A 419 -1.30 11.89 -14.02
CA ALA A 419 -2.25 11.03 -14.72
C ALA A 419 -2.37 9.66 -14.05
N TRP A 420 -1.25 9.10 -13.54
CA TRP A 420 -1.29 7.85 -12.77
C TRP A 420 -2.00 8.04 -11.42
N LEU A 421 -1.80 9.18 -10.77
CA LEU A 421 -2.54 9.51 -9.54
C LEU A 421 -4.03 9.73 -9.83
N GLY A 422 -4.36 10.38 -10.93
CA GLY A 422 -5.73 10.53 -11.43
C GLY A 422 -6.43 9.20 -11.71
N GLN A 423 -5.66 8.13 -12.05
CA GLN A 423 -6.22 6.79 -12.19
C GLN A 423 -6.85 6.29 -10.89
N HIS A 424 -6.30 6.61 -9.73
CA HIS A 424 -6.88 6.20 -8.44
C HIS A 424 -8.25 6.86 -8.19
N PHE A 425 -8.44 8.12 -8.58
CA PHE A 425 -9.76 8.77 -8.57
C PHE A 425 -10.73 8.10 -9.55
N TYR A 426 -10.25 7.78 -10.75
CA TYR A 426 -11.02 7.06 -11.75
C TYR A 426 -11.44 5.67 -11.23
N LEU A 427 -10.50 4.90 -10.67
CA LEU A 427 -10.77 3.57 -10.12
C LEU A 427 -11.78 3.65 -8.97
N HIS A 428 -11.64 4.58 -8.03
CA HIS A 428 -12.60 4.73 -6.95
C HIS A 428 -14.02 4.96 -7.48
N TRP A 429 -14.18 5.85 -8.46
CA TRP A 429 -15.46 6.03 -9.15
C TRP A 429 -15.97 4.74 -9.80
N LYS A 430 -15.14 4.07 -10.55
CA LYS A 430 -15.53 2.84 -11.28
C LYS A 430 -15.97 1.72 -10.34
N TYR A 431 -15.32 1.59 -9.17
CA TYR A 431 -15.61 0.54 -8.21
C TYR A 431 -16.73 0.92 -7.21
N SER A 432 -16.93 2.20 -6.91
CA SER A 432 -17.99 2.66 -6.01
C SER A 432 -19.30 3.01 -6.72
N ALA A 433 -19.22 3.42 -7.98
CA ALA A 433 -20.30 4.06 -8.74
C ALA A 433 -20.95 5.24 -7.98
N ASP A 434 -20.17 5.93 -7.12
CA ASP A 434 -20.61 7.10 -6.36
C ASP A 434 -20.64 8.35 -7.25
N ARG A 435 -21.83 8.78 -7.63
CA ARG A 435 -22.03 9.96 -8.49
C ARG A 435 -21.64 11.28 -7.81
N ILE A 436 -21.65 11.35 -6.48
CA ILE A 436 -21.19 12.55 -5.76
C ILE A 436 -19.66 12.63 -5.87
N PHE A 437 -18.98 11.53 -5.60
CA PHE A 437 -17.52 11.45 -5.78
C PHE A 437 -17.10 11.73 -7.23
N LEU A 438 -17.82 11.18 -8.22
CA LEU A 438 -17.59 11.47 -9.64
C LEU A 438 -17.61 12.97 -9.91
N LYS A 439 -18.70 13.64 -9.49
CA LYS A 439 -18.95 15.06 -9.77
C LYS A 439 -18.02 16.00 -9.01
N GLU A 440 -17.79 15.70 -7.73
CA GLU A 440 -17.12 16.63 -6.83
C GLU A 440 -15.61 16.38 -6.71
N ARG A 441 -15.13 15.18 -7.09
CA ARG A 441 -13.74 14.78 -6.91
C ARG A 441 -13.11 14.19 -8.18
N ALA A 442 -13.62 13.07 -8.72
CA ALA A 442 -12.95 12.34 -9.78
C ALA A 442 -12.82 13.17 -11.07
N TYR A 443 -13.92 13.74 -11.56
CA TYR A 443 -13.86 14.56 -12.77
C TYR A 443 -13.07 15.86 -12.57
N PRO A 444 -13.27 16.66 -11.51
CA PRO A 444 -12.45 17.85 -11.29
C PRO A 444 -10.96 17.57 -11.18
N PHE A 445 -10.54 16.49 -10.53
CA PHE A 445 -9.13 16.10 -10.45
C PHE A 445 -8.56 15.77 -11.84
N LEU A 446 -9.24 14.89 -12.58
CA LEU A 446 -8.81 14.51 -13.94
C LEU A 446 -8.88 15.66 -14.93
N LYS A 447 -9.84 16.58 -14.80
CA LYS A 447 -9.92 17.81 -15.60
C LYS A 447 -8.70 18.71 -15.37
N ASP A 448 -8.29 18.92 -14.10
CA ASP A 448 -7.09 19.69 -13.77
C ASP A 448 -5.83 19.04 -14.39
N VAL A 449 -5.70 17.70 -14.29
CA VAL A 449 -4.61 16.94 -14.90
C VAL A 449 -4.63 17.05 -16.43
N ALA A 450 -5.77 16.83 -17.05
CA ALA A 450 -5.91 16.92 -18.53
C ALA A 450 -5.62 18.35 -19.04
N THR A 451 -6.07 19.39 -18.34
CA THR A 451 -5.76 20.79 -18.65
C THR A 451 -4.26 21.05 -18.65
N TYR A 452 -3.57 20.56 -17.62
CA TYR A 452 -2.12 20.65 -17.55
C TYR A 452 -1.43 19.92 -18.71
N LEU A 453 -1.83 18.67 -18.97
CA LEU A 453 -1.24 17.87 -20.05
C LEU A 453 -1.48 18.46 -21.45
N GLU A 454 -2.63 19.08 -21.68
CA GLU A 454 -2.90 19.82 -22.90
C GLU A 454 -1.95 21.01 -23.06
N GLN A 455 -1.74 21.81 -22.01
CA GLN A 455 -0.93 23.03 -22.04
C GLN A 455 0.58 22.77 -22.12
N ILE A 456 1.09 21.69 -21.48
CA ILE A 456 2.52 21.34 -21.51
C ILE A 456 2.93 20.71 -22.85
N SER A 457 2.00 20.16 -23.61
CA SER A 457 2.22 19.50 -24.87
C SER A 457 1.86 20.40 -26.06
N THR A 458 2.49 20.20 -27.23
CA THR A 458 2.24 20.95 -28.43
C THR A 458 1.92 20.03 -29.60
N VAL A 459 1.13 20.53 -30.56
CA VAL A 459 0.84 19.81 -31.81
C VAL A 459 1.87 20.22 -32.86
N ASP A 460 2.52 19.23 -33.44
CA ASP A 460 3.51 19.46 -34.51
C ASP A 460 2.85 19.74 -35.91
N ALA A 461 3.67 19.94 -36.94
CA ALA A 461 3.18 20.24 -38.28
C ALA A 461 2.36 19.11 -38.92
N ASP A 462 2.52 17.87 -38.41
CA ASP A 462 1.80 16.68 -38.88
C ASP A 462 0.49 16.44 -38.11
N GLY A 463 0.16 17.35 -37.18
CA GLY A 463 -1.03 17.25 -36.34
C GLY A 463 -0.86 16.31 -35.14
N VAL A 464 0.35 15.91 -34.81
CA VAL A 464 0.66 15.00 -33.72
C VAL A 464 1.05 15.76 -32.45
N ARG A 465 0.42 15.43 -31.32
CA ARG A 465 0.69 16.04 -30.02
C ARG A 465 1.90 15.39 -29.35
N ARG A 466 2.82 16.25 -28.86
CA ARG A 466 4.07 15.80 -28.23
C ARG A 466 4.41 16.62 -27.00
N LEU A 467 5.05 15.98 -26.01
CA LEU A 467 5.75 16.67 -24.92
C LEU A 467 7.05 17.30 -25.44
N PRO A 468 7.51 18.42 -24.87
CA PRO A 468 8.79 19.04 -25.24
C PRO A 468 9.99 18.17 -24.88
N LEU A 469 9.86 17.27 -23.92
CA LEU A 469 10.85 16.30 -23.48
C LEU A 469 10.11 15.17 -22.75
N SER A 470 10.51 13.93 -22.99
CA SER A 470 9.86 12.73 -22.44
C SER A 470 10.86 11.88 -21.66
N SER A 471 10.39 11.17 -20.65
CA SER A 471 11.20 10.27 -19.84
C SER A 471 10.42 9.00 -19.48
N SER A 472 11.12 8.04 -18.91
CA SER A 472 10.51 6.85 -18.32
C SER A 472 11.19 6.57 -16.99
N PRO A 473 10.46 6.33 -15.90
CA PRO A 473 11.05 6.23 -14.57
C PRO A 473 12.23 5.26 -14.52
N GLU A 474 13.32 5.74 -13.95
CA GLU A 474 14.57 5.02 -13.66
C GLU A 474 15.35 4.49 -14.89
N ILE A 475 14.81 4.59 -16.11
CA ILE A 475 15.51 4.14 -17.31
C ILE A 475 16.72 5.05 -17.60
N PHE A 476 17.91 4.45 -17.73
CA PHE A 476 19.21 5.12 -17.86
C PHE A 476 19.60 5.98 -16.66
N ASP A 477 19.04 5.67 -15.48
CA ASP A 477 19.32 6.36 -14.22
C ASP A 477 19.16 7.89 -14.32
N ASN A 478 19.87 8.66 -13.50
CA ASN A 478 19.87 10.12 -13.58
C ASN A 478 20.91 10.66 -14.56
N SER A 479 20.85 10.23 -15.81
CA SER A 479 21.74 10.66 -16.88
C SER A 479 21.01 11.45 -17.97
N ILE A 480 21.76 12.09 -18.86
CA ILE A 480 21.18 12.77 -20.01
C ILE A 480 20.43 11.81 -20.95
N ASN A 481 20.83 10.53 -20.96
CA ASN A 481 20.20 9.50 -21.79
C ASN A 481 18.80 9.10 -21.28
N ALA A 482 18.45 9.48 -20.03
CA ALA A 482 17.10 9.27 -19.49
C ALA A 482 16.03 10.13 -20.16
N TRP A 483 16.43 11.06 -21.01
CA TRP A 483 15.54 11.97 -21.73
C TRP A 483 15.46 11.63 -23.22
N PHE A 484 14.24 11.42 -23.68
CA PHE A 484 13.93 10.97 -25.03
C PHE A 484 13.35 12.13 -25.85
N LYS A 485 13.70 12.19 -27.14
CA LYS A 485 13.12 13.15 -28.11
C LYS A 485 11.72 12.73 -28.55
N ASP A 486 11.54 11.41 -28.75
CA ASP A 486 10.22 10.81 -28.99
C ASP A 486 9.55 10.48 -27.65
N MET A 487 8.23 10.51 -27.64
CA MET A 487 7.48 10.19 -26.44
C MET A 487 7.69 8.74 -26.03
N THR A 488 7.94 8.52 -24.73
CA THR A 488 8.02 7.19 -24.14
C THR A 488 6.65 6.54 -24.07
N ASN A 489 6.59 5.21 -24.04
CA ASN A 489 5.34 4.51 -23.81
C ASN A 489 4.77 4.77 -22.41
N TYR A 490 5.61 5.14 -21.43
CA TYR A 490 5.16 5.62 -20.12
C TYR A 490 4.30 6.87 -20.26
N ASP A 491 4.86 7.93 -20.86
CA ASP A 491 4.15 9.19 -21.03
C ASP A 491 2.94 9.03 -21.96
N LEU A 492 3.07 8.29 -23.07
CA LEU A 492 1.98 8.02 -24.00
C LEU A 492 0.82 7.31 -23.32
N SER A 493 1.10 6.23 -22.56
CA SER A 493 0.07 5.47 -21.86
C SER A 493 -0.68 6.34 -20.87
N LEU A 494 0.03 7.16 -20.10
CA LEU A 494 -0.59 8.05 -19.11
C LEU A 494 -1.39 9.18 -19.76
N MET A 495 -0.91 9.77 -20.85
CA MET A 495 -1.67 10.80 -21.57
C MET A 495 -2.91 10.24 -22.26
N HIS A 496 -2.81 9.07 -22.92
CA HIS A 496 -3.98 8.38 -23.48
C HIS A 496 -5.02 8.08 -22.39
N PHE A 497 -4.57 7.55 -21.25
CA PHE A 497 -5.44 7.29 -20.11
C PHE A 497 -6.13 8.59 -19.65
N ALA A 498 -5.37 9.66 -19.38
CA ALA A 498 -5.89 10.89 -18.81
C ALA A 498 -6.97 11.53 -19.68
N PHE A 499 -6.74 11.66 -21.00
CA PHE A 499 -7.71 12.26 -21.92
C PHE A 499 -8.92 11.36 -22.15
N ASN A 500 -8.73 10.03 -22.23
CA ASN A 500 -9.83 9.08 -22.35
C ASN A 500 -10.72 9.09 -21.08
N ALA A 501 -10.10 9.06 -19.91
CA ALA A 501 -10.81 9.11 -18.63
C ALA A 501 -11.54 10.45 -18.45
N ALA A 502 -10.89 11.58 -18.76
CA ALA A 502 -11.54 12.89 -18.69
C ALA A 502 -12.75 12.98 -19.63
N SER A 503 -12.63 12.43 -20.86
CA SER A 503 -13.75 12.36 -21.81
C SER A 503 -14.89 11.47 -21.32
N GLU A 504 -14.57 10.28 -20.77
CA GLU A 504 -15.56 9.35 -20.22
C GLU A 504 -16.30 9.98 -19.04
N LEU A 505 -15.57 10.53 -18.06
CA LEU A 505 -16.18 11.11 -16.87
C LEU A 505 -17.02 12.36 -17.18
N ALA A 506 -16.59 13.17 -18.16
CA ALA A 506 -17.41 14.29 -18.65
C ALA A 506 -18.70 13.79 -19.30
N SER A 507 -18.64 12.68 -20.07
CA SER A 507 -19.84 12.07 -20.67
C SER A 507 -20.80 11.54 -19.60
N GLU A 508 -20.28 10.89 -18.56
CA GLU A 508 -21.08 10.42 -17.41
C GLU A 508 -21.79 11.57 -16.67
N LEU A 509 -21.22 12.76 -16.70
CA LEU A 509 -21.80 13.99 -16.13
C LEU A 509 -22.63 14.79 -17.14
N GLU A 510 -22.86 14.26 -18.33
CA GLU A 510 -23.62 14.92 -19.42
C GLU A 510 -22.98 16.24 -19.89
N LEU A 511 -21.66 16.41 -19.71
CA LEU A 511 -20.86 17.56 -20.16
C LEU A 511 -20.35 17.33 -21.60
N ALA A 512 -21.26 17.34 -22.56
CA ALA A 512 -20.98 16.89 -23.93
C ALA A 512 -19.83 17.66 -24.63
N ASP A 513 -19.73 18.98 -24.45
CA ASP A 513 -18.69 19.81 -25.04
C ASP A 513 -17.30 19.48 -24.45
N GLU A 514 -17.21 19.29 -23.14
CA GLU A 514 -15.97 18.91 -22.47
C GLU A 514 -15.55 17.48 -22.88
N ALA A 515 -16.49 16.55 -22.94
CA ALA A 515 -16.23 15.18 -23.42
C ALA A 515 -15.67 15.16 -24.84
N ALA A 516 -16.26 15.96 -25.75
CA ALA A 516 -15.78 16.08 -27.12
C ALA A 516 -14.40 16.74 -27.20
N HIS A 517 -14.14 17.75 -26.38
CA HIS A 517 -12.82 18.41 -26.29
C HIS A 517 -11.73 17.40 -25.89
N TRP A 518 -11.88 16.71 -24.77
CA TRP A 518 -10.89 15.74 -24.31
C TRP A 518 -10.67 14.59 -25.29
N LYS A 519 -11.73 14.12 -25.94
CA LYS A 519 -11.64 13.11 -26.99
C LYS A 519 -10.82 13.61 -28.19
N ALA A 520 -11.03 14.86 -28.59
CA ALA A 520 -10.28 15.47 -29.71
C ALA A 520 -8.80 15.65 -29.39
N ILE A 521 -8.47 16.04 -28.14
CA ILE A 521 -7.07 16.15 -27.69
C ILE A 521 -6.41 14.77 -27.65
N GLY A 522 -7.07 13.76 -27.07
CA GLY A 522 -6.54 12.39 -27.02
C GLY A 522 -6.28 11.78 -28.40
N ALA A 523 -7.11 12.12 -29.40
CA ALA A 523 -6.94 11.67 -30.78
C ALA A 523 -5.71 12.25 -31.49
N GLN A 524 -5.06 13.28 -30.94
CA GLN A 524 -3.83 13.85 -31.46
C GLN A 524 -2.57 13.13 -30.99
N LEU A 525 -2.69 12.22 -29.99
CA LEU A 525 -1.54 11.46 -29.50
C LEU A 525 -1.14 10.37 -30.50
N PRO A 526 0.17 10.10 -30.65
CA PRO A 526 0.61 8.98 -31.48
C PRO A 526 0.29 7.64 -30.83
N ASP A 527 0.32 6.59 -31.63
CA ASP A 527 0.20 5.21 -31.12
C ASP A 527 1.39 4.83 -30.23
N LEU A 528 1.20 3.77 -29.42
CA LEU A 528 2.28 3.19 -28.62
C LEU A 528 3.40 2.65 -29.50
N ASN A 529 4.63 2.79 -29.04
CA ASN A 529 5.83 2.33 -29.74
C ASN A 529 6.01 0.81 -29.55
N LEU A 530 6.19 0.10 -30.64
CA LEU A 530 6.49 -1.34 -30.65
C LEU A 530 7.84 -1.59 -31.31
N ASP A 531 8.54 -2.66 -30.90
CA ASP A 531 9.72 -3.15 -31.58
C ASP A 531 9.37 -4.06 -32.79
N GLU A 532 10.39 -4.64 -33.42
CA GLU A 532 10.23 -5.51 -34.58
C GLU A 532 9.48 -6.83 -34.25
N ASP A 533 9.52 -7.25 -32.97
CA ASP A 533 8.82 -8.42 -32.47
C ASP A 533 7.38 -8.11 -32.02
N GLY A 534 6.96 -6.86 -32.10
CA GLY A 534 5.66 -6.37 -31.65
C GLY A 534 5.54 -6.13 -30.14
N ALA A 535 6.64 -6.14 -29.40
CA ALA A 535 6.67 -5.83 -27.97
C ALA A 535 6.68 -4.32 -27.72
N LEU A 536 6.08 -3.89 -26.62
CA LEU A 536 6.14 -2.52 -26.12
C LEU A 536 7.59 -2.13 -25.79
N THR A 537 7.97 -0.91 -26.16
CA THR A 537 9.32 -0.35 -25.99
C THR A 537 9.32 0.80 -24.98
N PHE A 538 10.49 1.20 -24.48
CA PHE A 538 10.59 2.43 -23.68
C PHE A 538 10.22 3.67 -24.49
N ALA A 539 10.77 3.78 -25.70
CA ALA A 539 10.48 4.83 -26.70
C ALA A 539 10.77 4.27 -28.09
N LYS A 540 10.46 5.03 -29.13
CA LYS A 540 10.78 4.67 -30.52
C LYS A 540 12.28 4.40 -30.70
N GLY A 541 12.63 3.18 -31.10
CA GLY A 541 14.02 2.75 -31.27
C GLY A 541 14.76 2.40 -29.95
N PHE A 542 14.04 2.35 -28.82
CA PHE A 542 14.60 1.96 -27.52
C PHE A 542 13.80 0.78 -26.95
N PRO A 543 14.05 -0.45 -27.44
CA PRO A 543 13.36 -1.65 -26.95
C PRO A 543 13.78 -1.99 -25.52
N TYR A 544 13.00 -2.88 -24.87
CA TYR A 544 13.44 -3.54 -23.65
C TYR A 544 14.48 -4.62 -24.04
N ASP A 545 15.75 -4.25 -23.97
CA ASP A 545 16.89 -5.05 -24.41
C ASP A 545 17.88 -5.44 -23.31
N GLN A 546 17.52 -5.13 -22.05
CA GLN A 546 18.25 -5.48 -20.84
C GLN A 546 17.31 -5.59 -19.66
N SER A 547 17.67 -6.37 -18.64
CA SER A 547 16.93 -6.47 -17.41
C SER A 547 16.80 -5.10 -16.72
N HIS A 548 15.60 -4.75 -16.30
CA HIS A 548 15.33 -3.52 -15.54
C HIS A 548 14.17 -3.74 -14.57
N ARG A 549 14.24 -3.11 -13.40
CA ARG A 549 13.24 -3.27 -12.33
C ARG A 549 11.90 -2.60 -12.58
N HIS A 550 11.89 -1.50 -13.35
CA HIS A 550 10.69 -0.70 -13.61
C HIS A 550 10.07 -1.07 -14.97
N PHE A 551 8.78 -1.43 -14.96
CA PHE A 551 8.05 -1.84 -16.17
C PHE A 551 7.19 -0.72 -16.75
N SER A 552 7.66 0.51 -16.65
CA SER A 552 6.97 1.71 -17.12
C SER A 552 6.52 1.66 -18.58
N HIS A 553 7.28 0.97 -19.44
CA HIS A 553 6.91 0.77 -20.84
C HIS A 553 5.68 -0.11 -21.06
N ALA A 554 5.35 -0.95 -20.09
CA ALA A 554 4.22 -1.90 -20.14
C ALA A 554 2.97 -1.45 -19.38
N MET A 555 2.92 -0.20 -18.90
CA MET A 555 1.77 0.34 -18.15
C MET A 555 0.46 0.30 -18.92
N SER A 556 0.51 0.32 -20.24
CA SER A 556 -0.68 0.17 -21.10
C SER A 556 -1.37 -1.19 -20.92
N ILE A 557 -0.63 -2.25 -20.50
CA ILE A 557 -1.20 -3.57 -20.15
C ILE A 557 -1.76 -3.49 -18.72
N HIS A 558 -0.91 -3.20 -17.75
CA HIS A 558 -1.28 -3.04 -16.33
C HIS A 558 -0.44 -1.92 -15.69
N PRO A 559 -1.06 -0.93 -15.01
CA PRO A 559 -2.44 -0.95 -14.49
C PRO A 559 -3.50 -0.35 -15.43
N LEU A 560 -3.13 0.28 -16.58
CA LEU A 560 -4.03 1.14 -17.34
C LEU A 560 -5.05 0.38 -18.23
N GLY A 561 -4.77 -0.86 -18.64
CA GLY A 561 -5.68 -1.67 -19.46
C GLY A 561 -5.98 -1.08 -20.84
N LEU A 562 -5.08 -0.25 -21.39
CA LEU A 562 -5.21 0.31 -22.75
C LEU A 562 -4.94 -0.74 -23.84
N VAL A 563 -4.08 -1.71 -23.53
CA VAL A 563 -3.82 -2.91 -24.32
C VAL A 563 -4.32 -4.09 -23.49
N ASP A 564 -5.43 -4.68 -23.90
CA ASP A 564 -6.12 -5.72 -23.16
C ASP A 564 -6.31 -6.98 -23.98
N TRP A 565 -6.26 -8.13 -23.31
CA TRP A 565 -6.39 -9.45 -23.94
C TRP A 565 -7.71 -9.64 -24.69
N SER A 566 -8.81 -9.03 -24.23
CA SER A 566 -10.13 -9.13 -24.83
C SER A 566 -10.31 -8.29 -26.10
N GLN A 567 -9.35 -7.42 -26.45
CA GLN A 567 -9.40 -6.59 -27.64
C GLN A 567 -9.06 -7.36 -28.94
N GLY A 568 -8.71 -8.65 -28.83
CA GLY A 568 -8.45 -9.54 -29.95
C GLY A 568 -6.97 -9.82 -30.24
N GLU A 569 -6.69 -10.50 -31.34
CA GLU A 569 -5.41 -11.13 -31.65
C GLU A 569 -4.23 -10.14 -31.61
N LYS A 570 -4.37 -8.96 -32.20
CA LYS A 570 -3.30 -7.94 -32.21
C LYS A 570 -2.86 -7.55 -30.79
N SER A 571 -3.81 -7.29 -29.89
CA SER A 571 -3.50 -6.93 -28.50
C SER A 571 -2.89 -8.10 -27.74
N GLN A 572 -3.36 -9.33 -27.99
CA GLN A 572 -2.78 -10.54 -27.41
C GLN A 572 -1.34 -10.78 -27.85
N GLU A 573 -1.01 -10.50 -29.12
CA GLU A 573 0.36 -10.57 -29.64
C GLU A 573 1.27 -9.55 -28.98
N ILE A 574 0.84 -8.30 -28.81
CA ILE A 574 1.58 -7.26 -28.11
C ILE A 574 1.86 -7.68 -26.64
N ILE A 575 0.85 -8.18 -25.95
CA ILE A 575 0.98 -8.64 -24.56
C ILE A 575 1.98 -9.80 -24.48
N LYS A 576 1.81 -10.83 -25.32
CA LYS A 576 2.71 -11.99 -25.36
C LYS A 576 4.15 -11.60 -25.66
N ALA A 577 4.36 -10.76 -26.68
CA ALA A 577 5.69 -10.30 -27.08
C ALA A 577 6.36 -9.48 -25.93
N THR A 578 5.62 -8.59 -25.28
CA THR A 578 6.12 -7.77 -24.17
C THR A 578 6.51 -8.64 -22.97
N LEU A 579 5.63 -9.56 -22.55
CA LEU A 579 5.92 -10.46 -21.42
C LEU A 579 7.07 -11.41 -21.73
N LYS A 580 7.17 -11.87 -22.98
CA LYS A 580 8.31 -12.69 -23.42
C LYS A 580 9.63 -11.95 -23.34
N LYS A 581 9.70 -10.67 -23.74
CA LYS A 581 10.91 -9.84 -23.61
C LYS A 581 11.36 -9.72 -22.17
N LEU A 582 10.43 -9.46 -21.23
CA LEU A 582 10.73 -9.41 -19.80
C LEU A 582 11.34 -10.73 -19.30
N GLN A 583 10.81 -11.87 -19.75
CA GLN A 583 11.32 -13.20 -19.38
C GLN A 583 12.69 -13.50 -20.01
N ASP A 584 12.88 -13.18 -21.30
CA ASP A 584 14.10 -13.48 -22.05
C ASP A 584 15.32 -12.73 -21.50
N PHE A 585 15.16 -11.44 -21.15
CA PHE A 585 16.21 -10.65 -20.52
C PHE A 585 16.40 -10.94 -19.04
N GLY A 586 15.42 -11.61 -18.44
CA GLY A 586 15.47 -12.17 -17.09
C GLY A 586 15.50 -11.15 -15.96
N PRO A 587 15.58 -11.64 -14.71
CA PRO A 587 15.34 -10.83 -13.53
C PRO A 587 16.63 -10.26 -12.89
N ASP A 588 17.76 -10.23 -13.57
CA ASP A 588 19.05 -9.81 -13.00
C ASP A 588 18.97 -8.50 -12.20
N TYR A 589 18.19 -7.54 -12.69
CA TYR A 589 18.00 -6.23 -12.08
C TYR A 589 16.55 -5.95 -11.68
N TRP A 590 15.76 -7.00 -11.38
CA TRP A 590 14.42 -6.85 -10.80
C TRP A 590 14.51 -6.68 -9.29
N CYS A 591 13.62 -5.87 -8.74
CA CYS A 591 13.32 -5.82 -7.31
C CYS A 591 12.12 -6.72 -6.98
N GLY A 592 11.79 -6.88 -5.70
CA GLY A 592 10.64 -7.69 -5.32
C GLY A 592 9.34 -7.19 -5.91
N TYR A 593 9.11 -5.88 -5.91
CA TYR A 593 7.91 -5.28 -6.54
C TYR A 593 7.80 -5.58 -8.05
N SER A 594 8.93 -5.81 -8.74
CA SER A 594 8.91 -6.22 -10.16
C SER A 594 8.21 -7.55 -10.34
N TYR A 595 8.44 -8.51 -9.46
CA TYR A 595 7.75 -9.81 -9.49
C TYR A 595 6.25 -9.67 -9.18
N SER A 596 5.88 -8.85 -8.20
CA SER A 596 4.47 -8.55 -7.91
C SER A 596 3.78 -7.91 -9.10
N TRP A 597 4.41 -6.90 -9.74
CA TRP A 597 3.86 -6.26 -10.94
C TRP A 597 3.79 -7.22 -12.14
N PHE A 598 4.83 -8.03 -12.33
CA PHE A 598 4.83 -9.07 -13.39
C PHE A 598 3.71 -10.09 -13.18
N GLY A 599 3.42 -10.50 -11.94
CA GLY A 599 2.28 -11.34 -11.60
C GLY A 599 0.94 -10.73 -12.02
N ASN A 600 0.75 -9.43 -11.76
CA ASN A 600 -0.43 -8.69 -12.22
C ASN A 600 -0.54 -8.68 -13.77
N MET A 601 0.56 -8.43 -14.48
CA MET A 601 0.56 -8.45 -15.96
C MET A 601 0.28 -9.85 -16.52
N LYS A 602 0.83 -10.91 -15.89
CA LYS A 602 0.54 -12.30 -16.24
C LYS A 602 -0.94 -12.63 -16.04
N ALA A 603 -1.54 -12.16 -14.94
CA ALA A 603 -2.97 -12.33 -14.71
C ALA A 603 -3.82 -11.63 -15.79
N ARG A 604 -3.41 -10.43 -16.25
CA ARG A 604 -4.06 -9.73 -17.38
C ARG A 604 -3.89 -10.44 -18.72
N ALA A 605 -2.87 -11.27 -18.86
CA ALA A 605 -2.67 -12.15 -20.01
C ALA A 605 -3.40 -13.51 -19.87
N PHE A 606 -4.20 -13.72 -18.84
CA PHE A 606 -4.85 -14.98 -18.48
C PHE A 606 -3.86 -16.14 -18.24
N ASP A 607 -2.60 -15.82 -17.93
CA ASP A 607 -1.55 -16.78 -17.62
C ASP A 607 -1.51 -17.03 -16.10
N GLY A 608 -2.37 -17.92 -15.62
CA GLY A 608 -2.48 -18.24 -14.20
C GLY A 608 -1.25 -18.92 -13.62
N GLU A 609 -0.58 -19.78 -14.38
CA GLU A 609 0.67 -20.44 -13.96
C GLU A 609 1.77 -19.41 -13.80
N GLY A 610 1.97 -18.54 -14.81
CA GLY A 610 2.97 -17.49 -14.77
C GLY A 610 2.72 -16.43 -13.69
N ALA A 611 1.45 -16.11 -13.41
CA ALA A 611 1.07 -15.19 -12.33
C ALA A 611 1.41 -15.81 -10.96
N ALA A 612 1.04 -17.05 -10.71
CA ALA A 612 1.33 -17.75 -9.46
C ALA A 612 2.84 -17.92 -9.24
N ASP A 613 3.62 -18.26 -10.28
CA ASP A 613 5.08 -18.40 -10.19
C ASP A 613 5.77 -17.09 -9.84
N ALA A 614 5.36 -15.97 -10.44
CA ALA A 614 5.92 -14.65 -10.14
C ALA A 614 5.62 -14.25 -8.69
N LEU A 615 4.37 -14.39 -8.25
CA LEU A 615 3.95 -14.07 -6.89
C LEU A 615 4.59 -15.00 -5.85
N ARG A 616 4.78 -16.29 -6.15
CA ARG A 616 5.52 -17.23 -5.31
C ARG A 616 6.98 -16.80 -5.17
N THR A 617 7.64 -16.41 -6.27
CA THR A 617 9.02 -15.92 -6.24
C THR A 617 9.15 -14.69 -5.36
N PHE A 618 8.19 -13.76 -5.43
CA PHE A 618 8.13 -12.62 -4.51
C PHE A 618 8.08 -13.07 -3.05
N ALA A 619 7.14 -13.94 -2.70
CA ALA A 619 6.94 -14.39 -1.32
C ALA A 619 8.15 -15.17 -0.76
N GLU A 620 8.79 -16.03 -1.59
CA GLU A 620 9.91 -16.85 -1.16
C GLU A 620 11.23 -16.09 -1.09
N CYS A 621 11.49 -15.17 -2.04
CA CYS A 621 12.82 -14.60 -2.23
C CYS A 621 12.94 -13.13 -1.82
N PHE A 622 11.83 -12.39 -1.78
CA PHE A 622 11.84 -10.95 -1.55
C PHE A 622 11.05 -10.52 -0.31
N CYS A 623 10.68 -11.46 0.55
CA CYS A 623 10.04 -11.17 1.83
C CYS A 623 10.94 -11.55 3.00
N LEU A 624 10.93 -10.70 4.03
CA LEU A 624 11.54 -10.97 5.32
C LEU A 624 10.68 -11.97 6.12
N PRO A 625 11.16 -12.54 7.23
CA PRO A 625 10.37 -13.50 8.02
C PRO A 625 9.01 -12.98 8.49
N ASN A 626 8.90 -11.68 8.76
CA ASN A 626 7.65 -10.99 9.09
C ASN A 626 6.82 -10.59 7.87
N THR A 627 7.16 -11.09 6.69
CA THR A 627 6.55 -10.85 5.39
C THR A 627 6.71 -9.44 4.80
N PHE A 628 7.53 -8.55 5.39
CA PHE A 628 7.89 -7.30 4.75
C PHE A 628 8.68 -7.54 3.47
N HIS A 629 8.32 -6.82 2.40
CA HIS A 629 9.04 -6.81 1.15
C HIS A 629 10.43 -6.20 1.31
N ALA A 630 11.44 -6.87 0.82
CA ALA A 630 12.78 -6.34 0.64
C ALA A 630 13.10 -6.22 -0.85
N ASN A 631 13.75 -5.12 -1.25
CA ASN A 631 14.02 -4.86 -2.67
C ASN A 631 14.92 -5.92 -3.31
N GLY A 632 15.87 -6.47 -2.56
CA GLY A 632 16.80 -7.48 -3.06
C GLY A 632 16.39 -8.92 -2.75
N ASP A 633 16.96 -9.88 -3.48
CA ASP A 633 16.80 -11.32 -3.24
C ASP A 633 17.46 -11.74 -1.92
N GLN A 634 16.64 -11.99 -0.90
CA GLN A 634 17.08 -12.35 0.45
C GLN A 634 17.60 -13.79 0.54
N THR A 635 17.20 -14.66 -0.39
CA THR A 635 17.64 -16.05 -0.46
C THR A 635 18.97 -16.22 -1.21
N LYS A 636 19.39 -15.20 -1.95
CA LYS A 636 20.56 -15.23 -2.86
C LYS A 636 20.48 -16.39 -3.87
N SER A 637 19.26 -16.73 -4.29
CA SER A 637 18.99 -17.83 -5.22
C SER A 637 19.20 -17.44 -6.70
N GLY A 638 19.61 -16.19 -6.96
CA GLY A 638 19.83 -15.68 -8.30
C GLY A 638 18.57 -15.15 -8.97
N LYS A 639 17.53 -14.86 -8.18
CA LYS A 639 16.31 -14.21 -8.65
C LYS A 639 16.48 -12.70 -8.84
N SER A 640 17.59 -12.14 -8.39
CA SER A 640 18.11 -10.81 -8.67
C SER A 640 19.60 -10.72 -8.35
N LYS A 641 20.32 -9.79 -8.97
CA LYS A 641 21.65 -9.35 -8.53
C LYS A 641 21.58 -8.39 -7.34
N PHE A 642 20.43 -7.76 -7.11
CA PHE A 642 20.20 -6.97 -5.91
C PHE A 642 20.01 -7.90 -4.71
N THR A 643 20.72 -7.62 -3.61
CA THR A 643 20.61 -8.37 -2.34
C THR A 643 20.45 -7.44 -1.13
N TYR A 644 20.32 -6.13 -1.38
CA TYR A 644 20.15 -5.12 -0.34
C TYR A 644 18.74 -5.18 0.26
N ARG A 645 18.63 -4.68 1.48
CA ARG A 645 17.46 -4.91 2.30
C ARG A 645 16.95 -3.64 3.01
N PRO A 646 16.51 -2.59 2.31
CA PRO A 646 15.48 -1.76 2.90
C PRO A 646 14.15 -2.46 2.69
N PHE A 647 13.23 -2.41 3.64
CA PHE A 647 11.87 -2.74 3.29
C PHE A 647 11.12 -1.50 2.77
N THR A 648 10.25 -1.74 1.82
CA THR A 648 9.28 -0.79 1.26
C THR A 648 8.01 -1.58 0.95
N LEU A 649 6.83 -0.96 1.04
CA LEU A 649 5.57 -1.71 1.12
C LEU A 649 4.88 -1.96 -0.22
N GLU A 650 5.29 -1.29 -1.28
CA GLU A 650 4.64 -1.39 -2.60
C GLU A 650 4.60 -2.81 -3.15
N GLY A 651 5.67 -3.57 -2.98
CA GLY A 651 5.74 -4.96 -3.45
C GLY A 651 4.73 -5.86 -2.73
N ASN A 652 4.54 -5.62 -1.42
CA ASN A 652 3.56 -6.32 -0.60
C ASN A 652 2.13 -6.12 -1.12
N PHE A 653 1.73 -4.88 -1.29
CA PHE A 653 0.35 -4.56 -1.70
C PHE A 653 0.09 -4.89 -3.18
N ALA A 654 1.09 -4.72 -4.05
CA ALA A 654 1.00 -5.18 -5.43
C ALA A 654 0.87 -6.72 -5.54
N PHE A 655 1.47 -7.48 -4.61
CA PHE A 655 1.26 -8.92 -4.50
C PHE A 655 -0.21 -9.25 -4.22
N ALA A 656 -0.83 -8.58 -3.22
CA ALA A 656 -2.23 -8.80 -2.90
C ALA A 656 -3.14 -8.47 -4.11
N ALA A 657 -2.87 -7.37 -4.80
CA ALA A 657 -3.57 -7.01 -6.04
C ALA A 657 -3.38 -8.08 -7.13
N GLY A 658 -2.19 -8.69 -7.25
CA GLY A 658 -1.93 -9.79 -8.18
C GLY A 658 -2.80 -11.01 -7.91
N ILE A 659 -2.95 -11.42 -6.66
CA ILE A 659 -3.89 -12.49 -6.28
C ILE A 659 -5.34 -12.11 -6.65
N GLN A 660 -5.73 -10.87 -6.39
CA GLN A 660 -7.08 -10.39 -6.74
C GLN A 660 -7.30 -10.41 -8.26
N GLU A 661 -6.31 -9.98 -9.07
CA GLU A 661 -6.37 -10.05 -10.56
C GLU A 661 -6.46 -11.49 -11.09
N MET A 662 -5.84 -12.46 -10.41
CA MET A 662 -5.99 -13.88 -10.77
C MET A 662 -7.42 -14.38 -10.54
N LEU A 663 -8.12 -13.86 -9.52
CA LEU A 663 -9.43 -14.33 -9.08
C LEU A 663 -10.59 -13.58 -9.72
N LEU A 664 -10.49 -12.26 -9.92
CA LEU A 664 -11.57 -11.40 -10.39
C LEU A 664 -11.04 -10.25 -11.24
N GLN A 665 -11.52 -10.13 -12.47
CA GLN A 665 -11.26 -8.99 -13.34
C GLN A 665 -12.56 -8.34 -13.81
N SER A 666 -12.58 -7.01 -13.91
CA SER A 666 -13.76 -6.24 -14.38
C SER A 666 -13.41 -4.97 -15.15
N HIS A 667 -12.13 -4.71 -15.37
CA HIS A 667 -11.61 -3.46 -15.97
C HIS A 667 -12.10 -3.20 -17.40
N THR A 668 -12.56 -4.23 -18.11
CA THR A 668 -13.15 -4.11 -19.47
C THR A 668 -14.67 -3.91 -19.49
N GLY A 669 -15.27 -3.73 -18.30
CA GLY A 669 -16.73 -3.66 -18.14
C GLY A 669 -17.42 -5.05 -18.20
N VAL A 670 -16.65 -6.13 -18.29
CA VAL A 670 -17.13 -7.52 -18.19
C VAL A 670 -16.47 -8.16 -16.97
N ILE A 671 -17.29 -8.67 -16.06
CA ILE A 671 -16.81 -9.39 -14.87
C ILE A 671 -16.37 -10.80 -15.29
N ARG A 672 -15.15 -11.17 -14.92
CA ARG A 672 -14.57 -12.51 -15.15
C ARG A 672 -14.12 -13.09 -13.82
N VAL A 673 -14.67 -14.25 -13.46
CA VAL A 673 -14.27 -15.01 -12.27
C VAL A 673 -13.22 -16.05 -12.65
N PHE A 674 -12.17 -16.15 -11.84
CA PHE A 674 -11.03 -17.06 -12.03
C PHE A 674 -10.36 -16.98 -13.42
N PRO A 675 -10.13 -15.75 -13.97
CA PRO A 675 -9.59 -15.61 -15.33
C PRO A 675 -8.15 -16.12 -15.45
N ALA A 676 -7.40 -16.15 -14.37
CA ALA A 676 -5.97 -16.46 -14.38
C ALA A 676 -5.54 -17.28 -13.15
N VAL A 677 -6.18 -18.43 -12.94
CA VAL A 677 -5.78 -19.36 -11.86
C VAL A 677 -5.07 -20.59 -12.44
N PRO A 678 -4.05 -21.13 -11.75
CA PRO A 678 -3.40 -22.37 -12.17
C PRO A 678 -4.37 -23.53 -12.37
N VAL A 679 -4.09 -24.38 -13.33
CA VAL A 679 -4.91 -25.60 -13.60
C VAL A 679 -4.95 -26.50 -12.36
N ALA A 680 -3.87 -26.55 -11.59
CA ALA A 680 -3.79 -27.33 -10.35
C ALA A 680 -4.71 -26.82 -9.24
N TRP A 681 -5.21 -25.58 -9.32
CA TRP A 681 -6.14 -25.02 -8.32
C TRP A 681 -7.55 -25.52 -8.58
N GLN A 682 -7.83 -26.73 -8.11
CA GLN A 682 -9.13 -27.39 -8.32
C GLN A 682 -10.22 -26.82 -7.40
N ASP A 683 -9.85 -26.44 -6.18
CA ASP A 683 -10.75 -25.85 -5.19
C ASP A 683 -10.20 -24.48 -4.80
N VAL A 684 -10.92 -23.43 -5.20
CA VAL A 684 -10.56 -22.03 -4.93
C VAL A 684 -11.83 -21.20 -4.85
N SER A 685 -11.88 -20.25 -3.92
CA SER A 685 -13.06 -19.40 -3.75
C SER A 685 -12.68 -18.01 -3.27
N PHE A 686 -13.61 -17.10 -3.44
CA PHE A 686 -13.55 -15.78 -2.82
C PHE A 686 -14.96 -15.29 -2.45
N ASP A 687 -15.04 -14.46 -1.43
CA ASP A 687 -16.29 -13.84 -0.99
C ASP A 687 -16.17 -12.31 -1.04
N LYS A 688 -17.14 -11.65 -1.66
CA LYS A 688 -17.29 -10.19 -1.74
C LYS A 688 -16.08 -9.43 -2.30
N LEU A 689 -15.30 -10.00 -3.22
CA LEU A 689 -14.39 -9.17 -4.00
C LEU A 689 -15.20 -8.18 -4.83
N ARG A 690 -14.68 -6.96 -4.99
CA ARG A 690 -15.39 -5.87 -5.65
C ARG A 690 -15.05 -5.79 -7.13
N ALA A 691 -16.06 -5.66 -7.97
CA ALA A 691 -15.94 -5.38 -9.40
C ALA A 691 -16.43 -3.96 -9.73
N MET A 692 -15.96 -3.42 -10.86
CA MET A 692 -16.42 -2.14 -11.38
C MET A 692 -17.94 -2.13 -11.57
N GLY A 693 -18.58 -0.99 -11.30
CA GLY A 693 -20.03 -0.82 -11.29
C GLY A 693 -20.67 -1.10 -9.91
N ALA A 694 -19.88 -1.12 -8.85
CA ALA A 694 -20.32 -1.38 -7.47
C ALA A 694 -20.97 -2.77 -7.30
N PHE A 695 -20.35 -3.79 -7.88
CA PHE A 695 -20.77 -5.18 -7.73
C PHE A 695 -19.86 -5.93 -6.76
N LEU A 696 -20.43 -6.47 -5.66
CA LEU A 696 -19.71 -7.40 -4.79
C LEU A 696 -19.93 -8.83 -5.31
N VAL A 697 -18.82 -9.48 -5.64
CA VAL A 697 -18.82 -10.79 -6.30
C VAL A 697 -18.28 -11.84 -5.35
N SER A 698 -18.99 -12.97 -5.25
CA SER A 698 -18.54 -14.17 -4.56
C SER A 698 -18.62 -15.34 -5.54
N ALA A 699 -17.57 -16.15 -5.62
CA ALA A 699 -17.52 -17.27 -6.53
C ALA A 699 -16.73 -18.44 -5.93
N GLU A 700 -17.09 -19.65 -6.36
CA GLU A 700 -16.40 -20.89 -5.99
C GLU A 700 -16.14 -21.78 -7.20
N LYS A 701 -14.97 -22.36 -7.24
CA LYS A 701 -14.53 -23.41 -8.15
C LYS A 701 -14.30 -24.66 -7.29
N VAL A 702 -14.96 -25.75 -7.64
CA VAL A 702 -14.90 -27.04 -6.92
C VAL A 702 -14.59 -28.14 -7.93
N ALA A 703 -13.61 -28.97 -7.63
CA ALA A 703 -13.13 -30.01 -8.55
C ALA A 703 -12.87 -29.48 -9.96
N GLY A 704 -12.26 -28.31 -10.07
CA GLY A 704 -11.89 -27.67 -11.33
C GLY A 704 -13.02 -26.95 -12.07
N GLN A 705 -14.25 -26.93 -11.56
CA GLN A 705 -15.41 -26.32 -12.21
C GLN A 705 -16.00 -25.19 -11.38
N VAL A 706 -16.31 -24.07 -12.02
CA VAL A 706 -17.08 -22.99 -11.38
C VAL A 706 -18.51 -23.49 -11.17
N ARG A 707 -18.99 -23.49 -9.93
CA ARG A 707 -20.32 -23.99 -9.57
C ARG A 707 -21.34 -22.87 -9.46
N GLN A 708 -20.94 -21.78 -8.83
CA GLN A 708 -21.83 -20.68 -8.52
C GLN A 708 -21.08 -19.35 -8.55
N VAL A 709 -21.75 -18.31 -9.00
CA VAL A 709 -21.36 -16.91 -8.83
C VAL A 709 -22.53 -16.17 -8.22
N ARG A 710 -22.28 -15.48 -7.09
CA ARG A 710 -23.23 -14.59 -6.44
C ARG A 710 -22.75 -13.16 -6.59
N ILE A 711 -23.62 -12.26 -6.98
CA ILE A 711 -23.32 -10.84 -7.16
C ILE A 711 -24.32 -10.01 -6.39
N LEU A 712 -23.82 -9.15 -5.49
CA LEU A 712 -24.61 -8.14 -4.80
C LEU A 712 -24.39 -6.79 -5.49
N PRO A 713 -25.36 -6.25 -6.22
CA PRO A 713 -25.27 -4.93 -6.84
C PRO A 713 -25.58 -3.85 -5.78
N GLU A 714 -24.60 -3.05 -5.38
CA GLU A 714 -24.83 -1.97 -4.40
C GLU A 714 -25.57 -0.76 -5.01
N GLN A 715 -25.54 -0.62 -6.33
CA GLN A 715 -26.21 0.48 -7.05
C GLN A 715 -27.23 -0.03 -8.10
N GLY A 716 -27.26 -1.33 -8.38
CA GLY A 716 -28.04 -1.88 -9.50
C GLY A 716 -27.37 -1.59 -10.85
N GLY A 717 -28.15 -1.74 -11.94
CA GLY A 717 -27.70 -1.50 -13.31
C GLY A 717 -27.40 -2.77 -14.11
N THR A 718 -26.76 -2.58 -15.27
CA THR A 718 -26.46 -3.69 -16.21
C THR A 718 -25.21 -4.44 -15.79
N LEU A 719 -25.38 -5.68 -15.36
CA LEU A 719 -24.31 -6.63 -15.08
C LEU A 719 -23.92 -7.38 -16.37
N ARG A 720 -22.61 -7.42 -16.66
CA ARG A 720 -22.03 -8.25 -17.72
C ARG A 720 -21.06 -9.26 -17.10
N LEU A 721 -21.43 -10.54 -17.14
CA LEU A 721 -20.66 -11.64 -16.56
C LEU A 721 -20.18 -12.59 -17.66
N ALA A 722 -18.88 -12.74 -17.82
CA ALA A 722 -18.34 -13.76 -18.73
C ALA A 722 -18.69 -15.15 -18.21
N ILE A 723 -19.17 -16.00 -19.09
CA ILE A 723 -19.43 -17.41 -18.77
C ILE A 723 -18.07 -18.11 -18.69
N PRO A 724 -17.72 -18.73 -17.55
CA PRO A 724 -16.45 -19.43 -17.42
C PRO A 724 -16.28 -20.55 -18.46
N GLU A 725 -15.04 -20.75 -18.89
CA GLU A 725 -14.74 -21.77 -19.92
C GLU A 725 -15.24 -23.16 -19.51
N GLY A 726 -15.86 -23.87 -20.44
CA GLY A 726 -16.40 -25.18 -20.19
C GLY A 726 -17.73 -25.24 -19.41
N CYS A 727 -18.20 -24.08 -18.89
CA CYS A 727 -19.45 -24.00 -18.12
C CYS A 727 -20.66 -23.64 -19.01
N LYS A 728 -21.85 -24.07 -18.57
CA LYS A 728 -23.14 -23.65 -19.13
C LYS A 728 -24.01 -23.10 -18.01
N VAL A 729 -24.72 -22.01 -18.31
CA VAL A 729 -25.66 -21.42 -17.34
C VAL A 729 -26.83 -22.36 -17.11
N ALA A 730 -26.91 -22.91 -15.89
CA ALA A 730 -28.02 -23.80 -15.49
C ALA A 730 -29.24 -22.98 -15.05
N SER A 731 -29.02 -21.98 -14.20
CA SER A 731 -30.09 -21.09 -13.74
C SER A 731 -29.54 -19.70 -13.38
N VAL A 732 -30.41 -18.69 -13.44
CA VAL A 732 -30.17 -17.32 -12.95
C VAL A 732 -31.38 -16.93 -12.09
N THR A 733 -31.09 -16.37 -10.92
CA THR A 733 -32.12 -15.85 -9.99
C THR A 733 -31.73 -14.48 -9.50
N GLY A 734 -32.71 -13.66 -9.13
CA GLY A 734 -32.48 -12.33 -8.56
C GLY A 734 -32.30 -11.20 -9.57
N ASN A 735 -32.17 -11.48 -10.86
CA ASN A 735 -32.13 -10.48 -11.92
C ASN A 735 -33.51 -9.86 -12.20
N LYS A 736 -33.51 -8.71 -12.86
CA LYS A 736 -34.70 -8.00 -13.32
C LYS A 736 -34.92 -8.34 -14.81
N GLY A 737 -36.12 -8.85 -15.16
CA GLY A 737 -36.44 -9.18 -16.54
C GLY A 737 -35.72 -10.41 -17.08
N ASP A 738 -35.64 -10.50 -18.41
CA ASP A 738 -35.03 -11.63 -19.12
C ASP A 738 -33.51 -11.55 -19.11
N LYS A 739 -32.85 -12.72 -19.18
CA LYS A 739 -31.41 -12.82 -19.40
C LYS A 739 -31.10 -12.77 -20.90
N LEU A 740 -30.03 -12.07 -21.26
CA LEU A 740 -29.45 -12.10 -22.59
C LEU A 740 -28.06 -12.75 -22.53
N GLU A 741 -27.81 -13.70 -23.40
CA GLU A 741 -26.49 -14.31 -23.60
C GLU A 741 -25.98 -13.95 -24.99
N LYS A 742 -24.82 -13.30 -25.03
CA LYS A 742 -24.17 -12.84 -26.26
C LYS A 742 -22.68 -13.05 -26.19
N GLU A 743 -22.13 -13.80 -27.18
CA GLU A 743 -20.66 -13.99 -27.31
C GLU A 743 -19.98 -14.50 -26.02
N GLY A 744 -20.62 -15.43 -25.30
CA GLY A 744 -20.10 -15.97 -24.04
C GLY A 744 -20.21 -15.03 -22.83
N VAL A 745 -20.98 -13.94 -22.96
CA VAL A 745 -21.27 -13.00 -21.88
C VAL A 745 -22.75 -13.04 -21.53
N LEU A 746 -23.04 -13.26 -20.26
CA LEU A 746 -24.38 -13.15 -19.70
C LEU A 746 -24.63 -11.67 -19.31
N ILE A 747 -25.69 -11.09 -19.88
CA ILE A 747 -26.09 -9.70 -19.63
C ILE A 747 -27.40 -9.72 -18.83
N LEU A 748 -27.40 -9.08 -17.68
CA LEU A 748 -28.52 -9.07 -16.73
C LEU A 748 -28.77 -7.65 -16.24
N GLU A 749 -30.04 -7.24 -16.16
CA GLU A 749 -30.42 -6.08 -15.41
C GLU A 749 -30.55 -6.44 -13.94
N THR A 750 -30.00 -5.61 -13.06
CA THR A 750 -29.97 -5.84 -11.62
C THR A 750 -30.69 -4.75 -10.84
N GLU A 751 -31.14 -5.07 -9.64
CA GLU A 751 -31.73 -4.13 -8.70
C GLU A 751 -30.76 -3.90 -7.54
N LYS A 752 -30.72 -2.66 -7.03
CA LYS A 752 -29.91 -2.31 -5.86
C LYS A 752 -30.22 -3.24 -4.69
N ASP A 753 -29.13 -3.70 -4.01
CA ASP A 753 -29.17 -4.55 -2.82
C ASP A 753 -29.87 -5.91 -2.98
N LYS A 754 -30.14 -6.34 -4.22
CA LYS A 754 -30.76 -7.63 -4.51
C LYS A 754 -29.76 -8.59 -5.16
N THR A 755 -29.32 -9.57 -4.41
CA THR A 755 -28.34 -10.55 -4.89
C THR A 755 -28.81 -11.31 -6.13
N VAL A 756 -27.99 -11.31 -7.15
CA VAL A 756 -28.11 -12.17 -8.33
C VAL A 756 -27.26 -13.43 -8.12
N THR A 757 -27.84 -14.58 -8.42
CA THR A 757 -27.12 -15.87 -8.35
C THR A 757 -27.17 -16.57 -9.70
N VAL A 758 -26.00 -16.94 -10.21
CA VAL A 758 -25.80 -17.72 -11.43
C VAL A 758 -25.25 -19.10 -11.06
N GLN A 759 -25.97 -20.16 -11.45
CA GLN A 759 -25.54 -21.55 -11.28
C GLN A 759 -25.04 -22.10 -12.62
N TYR A 760 -23.99 -22.90 -12.55
CA TYR A 760 -23.40 -23.56 -13.74
C TYR A 760 -23.47 -25.09 -13.64
N ASN A 761 -23.59 -25.73 -14.82
CA ASN A 761 -23.51 -27.19 -14.98
C ASN A 761 -22.12 -27.58 -15.46
#